data_ff8506037de2a5e45eecbcb50996bdbf
#
_entry.id   ff8506037de2a5e45eecbcb50996bdbf
#
_cell.length_a   1.000
_cell.length_b   1.000
_cell.length_c   1.000
_cell.angle_alpha   90.00
_cell.angle_beta   90.00
_cell.angle_gamma   90.00
#
_symmetry.space_group_name_H-M   'P 1'
#
loop_
_entity.id
_entity.type
_entity.pdbx_description
1 polymer ?
#
loop_
_entity_poly.entity_id
_entity_poly.type
_entity_poly.pdbx_seq_one_letter_code
_entity_poly.pdbx_strand_id
1 'polypeptide(L)'
;MTSYANLLKPLHLGFTTIKNRVVMGSMHTGLEDRFFNYPKLAAYFEERAKGGVGLIVTGGISPNRQGWLAPAGGTMNSLFDIPQHRLVTHAVHKHGSKILMQILHAGRYGYQPFVVSSSAIKSPISPFKPRQLSEKNILSTIEDYAQCADIAKKAGYDGVEIMGSEGYLINQFLSRHVNQRTDRWGGEIENRMRFPVEIVKAIRAKVGEKFIICFRLSLLDLVHDGNTMQEVVTVAKALEKAGVTLLNTGISWHEARVPTIVTSVPRAAFVDYTAHVKQHISIPIIASNRINMPETAEEILATGKADMIQMARPLLADAFWVNKTATDRVDEINTCIACNQACLDHAFKNKRVSCLVNPRAGHETELVYLKTKQPKRIAVVGGGVAGMSAATVAASRGHAVTLFEANADVGGQFNFAKVVPGKEEFHETIRYFKVQLQKTGVDVRLNTRVNREQLEREGFDEVIVATGVVPRTLKIEGSNSPQVLSYAQVLQGAEVGRKVAVIGAGGIGFDVSEFLLKPPHQPQPQPLAEWQREWGVDPDPNYISEGGMQPPVVEPAIREIYLLQRKTTPLGIGLGKTSGWVHRAQLKKHGVRMLRGVQYKAVTDEGLWIEHNGQDQLLRVDTVVVCAGQESVKDLMPKEGESTIANYHIIGGAKLAAELDAKRAIKEGAELAAQL
;
A
#
# COMPACT_ATOMS: atom_id res chain seq x y z
N MET A 1 0.93 -22.62 24.60
CA MET A 1 1.68 -22.53 23.33
C MET A 1 1.04 -21.39 22.55
N THR A 2 1.82 -20.51 21.94
CA THR A 2 1.25 -19.43 21.12
C THR A 2 0.54 -20.00 19.90
N SER A 3 -0.56 -19.39 19.49
CA SER A 3 -1.34 -19.80 18.30
C SER A 3 -0.53 -19.70 16.99
N TYR A 4 0.66 -19.06 17.03
CA TYR A 4 1.49 -18.71 15.88
C TYR A 4 2.90 -19.33 15.96
N ALA A 5 2.99 -20.60 16.32
CA ALA A 5 4.25 -21.28 16.61
C ALA A 5 5.21 -21.38 15.39
N ASN A 6 4.67 -21.59 14.18
CA ASN A 6 5.51 -21.68 12.97
C ASN A 6 6.08 -20.32 12.59
N LEU A 7 5.31 -19.25 12.75
CA LEU A 7 5.73 -17.88 12.46
C LEU A 7 6.87 -17.41 13.38
N LEU A 8 6.83 -17.82 14.66
CA LEU A 8 7.80 -17.44 15.69
C LEU A 8 9.02 -18.36 15.77
N LYS A 9 9.02 -19.46 15.03
CA LYS A 9 10.12 -20.43 15.02
C LYS A 9 11.38 -19.85 14.35
N PRO A 10 12.59 -20.00 14.92
CA PRO A 10 13.82 -19.59 14.27
C PRO A 10 14.06 -20.27 12.92
N LEU A 11 14.83 -19.63 12.05
CA LEU A 11 15.37 -20.20 10.81
C LEU A 11 16.88 -20.26 10.88
N HIS A 12 17.43 -21.47 10.73
CA HIS A 12 18.88 -21.71 10.70
C HIS A 12 19.37 -21.76 9.26
N LEU A 13 20.36 -20.93 8.92
CA LEU A 13 20.99 -20.89 7.60
C LEU A 13 22.38 -21.56 7.58
N GLY A 14 22.67 -22.41 8.56
CA GLY A 14 23.96 -23.08 8.73
C GLY A 14 24.99 -22.19 9.46
N PHE A 15 25.30 -21.03 8.94
CA PHE A 15 26.27 -20.10 9.50
C PHE A 15 25.66 -18.97 10.35
N THR A 16 24.36 -18.77 10.30
CA THR A 16 23.63 -17.78 11.11
C THR A 16 22.19 -18.22 11.34
N THR A 17 21.52 -17.60 12.32
CA THR A 17 20.13 -17.87 12.68
C THR A 17 19.33 -16.59 12.63
N ILE A 18 18.15 -16.64 12.01
CA ILE A 18 17.12 -15.59 12.03
C ILE A 18 16.12 -15.97 13.13
N LYS A 19 15.81 -15.05 14.05
CA LYS A 19 15.06 -15.35 15.29
C LYS A 19 13.60 -15.75 15.10
N ASN A 20 12.98 -15.46 13.95
CA ASN A 20 11.63 -15.90 13.56
C ASN A 20 11.47 -15.87 12.03
N ARG A 21 10.28 -16.22 11.54
CA ARG A 21 9.98 -16.36 10.11
C ARG A 21 9.45 -15.08 9.45
N VAL A 22 9.52 -13.94 10.13
CA VAL A 22 9.00 -12.67 9.62
C VAL A 22 10.12 -11.83 9.00
N VAL A 23 9.91 -11.44 7.73
CA VAL A 23 10.77 -10.56 6.97
C VAL A 23 10.07 -9.21 6.75
N MET A 24 10.72 -8.12 7.16
CA MET A 24 10.34 -6.78 6.70
C MET A 24 10.89 -6.58 5.30
N GLY A 25 10.00 -6.62 4.31
CA GLY A 25 10.36 -6.45 2.90
C GLY A 25 10.81 -5.04 2.58
N SER A 26 11.61 -4.93 1.53
CA SER A 26 12.14 -3.66 1.02
C SER A 26 11.03 -2.64 0.74
N MET A 27 11.26 -1.40 1.16
CA MET A 27 10.45 -0.24 0.83
C MET A 27 11.34 0.99 0.73
N HIS A 28 11.28 1.68 -0.40
CA HIS A 28 11.93 2.98 -0.56
C HIS A 28 11.20 4.02 0.27
N THR A 29 11.87 4.58 1.27
CA THR A 29 11.26 5.51 2.24
C THR A 29 11.48 6.98 1.86
N GLY A 30 12.47 7.26 1.00
CA GLY A 30 12.99 8.58 0.70
C GLY A 30 13.95 9.13 1.76
N LEU A 31 14.21 8.36 2.83
CA LEU A 31 15.22 8.73 3.85
C LEU A 31 16.62 8.29 3.41
N GLU A 32 16.72 7.20 2.66
CA GLU A 32 17.96 6.65 2.11
C GLU A 32 18.62 7.51 1.02
N ASP A 33 17.89 8.47 0.45
CA ASP A 33 18.38 9.32 -0.65
C ASP A 33 19.26 10.49 -0.19
N ARG A 34 19.38 10.72 1.13
CA ARG A 34 20.15 11.83 1.68
C ARG A 34 20.89 11.39 2.95
N PHE A 35 22.20 11.57 2.97
CA PHE A 35 23.06 11.14 4.08
C PHE A 35 22.62 11.70 5.44
N PHE A 36 22.13 12.94 5.51
CA PHE A 36 21.66 13.56 6.76
C PHE A 36 20.35 12.96 7.31
N ASN A 37 19.64 12.15 6.53
CA ASN A 37 18.42 11.45 6.97
C ASN A 37 18.71 10.06 7.58
N TYR A 38 19.93 9.55 7.51
CA TYR A 38 20.28 8.23 8.04
C TYR A 38 20.00 8.05 9.54
N PRO A 39 20.12 9.06 10.43
CA PRO A 39 19.64 8.93 11.80
C PRO A 39 18.14 8.66 11.90
N LYS A 40 17.32 9.26 11.03
CA LYS A 40 15.88 8.99 10.95
C LYS A 40 15.58 7.61 10.36
N LEU A 41 16.34 7.21 9.35
CA LEU A 41 16.28 5.87 8.77
C LEU A 41 16.66 4.79 9.79
N ALA A 42 17.68 5.04 10.61
CA ALA A 42 18.07 4.16 11.71
C ALA A 42 16.93 4.01 12.72
N ALA A 43 16.32 5.10 13.16
CA ALA A 43 15.17 5.07 14.08
C ALA A 43 13.95 4.33 13.47
N TYR A 44 13.71 4.51 12.18
CA TYR A 44 12.67 3.80 11.44
C TYR A 44 12.87 2.28 11.51
N PHE A 45 14.06 1.77 11.22
CA PHE A 45 14.35 0.33 11.27
C PHE A 45 14.48 -0.17 12.71
N GLU A 46 15.04 0.62 13.63
CA GLU A 46 15.16 0.28 15.05
C GLU A 46 13.78 -0.02 15.67
N GLU A 47 12.76 0.79 15.36
CA GLU A 47 11.41 0.58 15.89
C GLU A 47 10.83 -0.78 15.45
N ARG A 48 11.05 -1.21 14.20
CA ARG A 48 10.62 -2.53 13.69
C ARG A 48 11.43 -3.69 14.28
N ALA A 49 12.73 -3.50 14.45
CA ALA A 49 13.59 -4.48 15.11
C ALA A 49 13.20 -4.68 16.57
N LYS A 50 12.93 -3.59 17.31
CA LYS A 50 12.35 -3.58 18.66
C LYS A 50 10.96 -4.23 18.67
N GLY A 51 10.19 -4.06 17.60
CA GLY A 51 8.88 -4.70 17.39
C GLY A 51 8.95 -6.19 17.11
N GLY A 52 10.14 -6.80 17.07
CA GLY A 52 10.32 -8.24 17.04
C GLY A 52 10.64 -8.84 15.67
N VAL A 53 10.74 -8.07 14.60
CA VAL A 53 11.02 -8.57 13.24
C VAL A 53 12.32 -9.36 13.21
N GLY A 54 12.32 -10.55 12.55
CA GLY A 54 13.50 -11.43 12.46
C GLY A 54 14.53 -10.93 11.46
N LEU A 55 14.08 -10.58 10.27
CA LEU A 55 14.93 -10.12 9.16
C LEU A 55 14.36 -8.83 8.56
N ILE A 56 15.21 -7.85 8.33
CA ILE A 56 14.84 -6.56 7.71
C ILE A 56 15.58 -6.43 6.38
N VAL A 57 14.90 -5.91 5.35
CA VAL A 57 15.50 -5.55 4.06
C VAL A 57 15.33 -4.04 3.85
N THR A 58 16.42 -3.34 3.54
CA THR A 58 16.39 -1.89 3.32
C THR A 58 15.63 -1.53 2.04
N GLY A 59 15.33 -0.25 1.84
CA GLY A 59 15.00 0.29 0.53
C GLY A 59 16.13 0.01 -0.48
N GLY A 60 15.78 0.08 -1.78
CA GLY A 60 16.74 -0.23 -2.84
C GLY A 60 17.89 0.78 -2.91
N ILE A 61 19.12 0.28 -2.82
CA ILE A 61 20.36 1.04 -2.93
C ILE A 61 21.02 0.69 -4.26
N SER A 62 21.36 1.69 -5.06
CA SER A 62 21.96 1.47 -6.38
C SER A 62 23.45 1.12 -6.29
N PRO A 63 23.93 0.14 -7.09
CA PRO A 63 25.37 -0.17 -7.16
C PRO A 63 26.18 0.87 -7.95
N ASN A 64 25.51 1.67 -8.80
CA ASN A 64 26.14 2.71 -9.62
C ASN A 64 25.12 3.79 -10.05
N ARG A 65 25.60 4.87 -10.68
CA ARG A 65 24.75 6.00 -11.12
C ARG A 65 23.70 5.62 -12.17
N GLN A 66 24.00 4.66 -13.04
CA GLN A 66 23.07 4.22 -14.08
C GLN A 66 21.85 3.49 -13.49
N GLY A 67 22.02 2.92 -12.30
CA GLY A 67 21.00 2.23 -11.56
C GLY A 67 20.07 3.09 -10.71
N TRP A 68 20.27 4.39 -10.63
CA TRP A 68 19.40 5.27 -9.84
C TRP A 68 17.94 5.23 -10.26
N LEU A 69 17.05 5.15 -9.29
CA LEU A 69 15.61 5.37 -9.52
C LEU A 69 15.32 6.83 -9.89
N ALA A 70 15.92 7.76 -9.18
CA ALA A 70 15.84 9.20 -9.41
C ALA A 70 17.23 9.83 -9.24
N PRO A 71 17.48 11.04 -9.78
CA PRO A 71 18.77 11.70 -9.63
C PRO A 71 19.23 11.81 -8.17
N ALA A 72 20.46 11.43 -7.90
CA ALA A 72 21.07 11.38 -6.57
C ALA A 72 20.34 10.46 -5.57
N GLY A 73 19.71 9.38 -6.06
CA GLY A 73 19.16 8.31 -5.22
C GLY A 73 20.24 7.58 -4.42
N GLY A 74 19.82 6.86 -3.39
CA GLY A 74 20.72 6.09 -2.51
C GLY A 74 21.65 5.18 -3.31
N THR A 75 22.95 5.29 -3.05
CA THR A 75 24.02 4.57 -3.76
C THR A 75 25.01 4.02 -2.76
N MET A 76 25.55 2.83 -3.02
CA MET A 76 26.68 2.30 -2.26
C MET A 76 27.76 1.81 -3.22
N ASN A 77 28.72 2.68 -3.49
CA ASN A 77 29.85 2.39 -4.38
C ASN A 77 31.19 2.93 -3.85
N SER A 78 31.19 3.47 -2.64
CA SER A 78 32.37 4.06 -2.00
C SER A 78 32.45 3.67 -0.52
N LEU A 79 33.67 3.58 0.01
CA LEU A 79 33.88 3.38 1.44
C LEU A 79 33.38 4.55 2.30
N PHE A 80 33.21 5.73 1.70
CA PHE A 80 32.60 6.89 2.37
C PHE A 80 31.12 6.71 2.72
N ASP A 81 30.44 5.71 2.13
CA ASP A 81 29.05 5.41 2.43
C ASP A 81 28.88 4.60 3.73
N ILE A 82 29.98 3.96 4.23
CA ILE A 82 29.96 3.05 5.37
C ILE A 82 29.43 3.70 6.66
N PRO A 83 29.88 4.90 7.09
CA PRO A 83 29.50 5.45 8.39
C PRO A 83 27.99 5.64 8.56
N GLN A 84 27.29 6.11 7.53
CA GLN A 84 25.84 6.32 7.58
C GLN A 84 25.09 4.98 7.68
N HIS A 85 25.49 4.01 6.88
CA HIS A 85 24.88 2.69 6.89
C HIS A 85 25.12 1.94 8.22
N ARG A 86 26.25 2.18 8.89
CA ARG A 86 26.52 1.63 10.23
C ARG A 86 25.56 2.13 11.29
N LEU A 87 25.02 3.36 11.17
CA LEU A 87 23.97 3.83 12.07
C LEU A 87 22.74 2.91 12.00
N VAL A 88 22.38 2.50 10.79
CA VAL A 88 21.22 1.63 10.53
C VAL A 88 21.49 0.21 11.03
N THR A 89 22.60 -0.42 10.64
CA THR A 89 22.90 -1.81 11.02
C THR A 89 23.06 -1.94 12.53
N HIS A 90 23.71 -0.98 13.19
CA HIS A 90 23.88 -0.97 14.62
C HIS A 90 22.53 -0.83 15.36
N ALA A 91 21.66 0.07 14.90
CA ALA A 91 20.33 0.26 15.49
C ALA A 91 19.47 -1.02 15.43
N VAL A 92 19.53 -1.75 14.32
CA VAL A 92 18.79 -3.01 14.14
C VAL A 92 19.37 -4.14 15.00
N HIS A 93 20.70 -4.26 15.03
CA HIS A 93 21.38 -5.34 15.78
C HIS A 93 21.19 -5.25 17.29
N LYS A 94 20.99 -4.06 17.86
CA LYS A 94 20.64 -3.88 19.30
C LYS A 94 19.46 -4.75 19.75
N HIS A 95 18.57 -5.08 18.84
CA HIS A 95 17.34 -5.85 19.12
C HIS A 95 17.39 -7.29 18.60
N GLY A 96 18.58 -7.78 18.22
CA GLY A 96 18.80 -9.16 17.74
C GLY A 96 18.16 -9.47 16.40
N SER A 97 17.76 -8.47 15.63
CA SER A 97 17.28 -8.63 14.25
C SER A 97 18.46 -8.67 13.28
N LYS A 98 18.28 -9.36 12.15
CA LYS A 98 19.20 -9.35 11.02
C LYS A 98 18.76 -8.29 10.00
N ILE A 99 19.73 -7.74 9.24
CA ILE A 99 19.44 -6.75 8.21
C ILE A 99 20.20 -7.01 6.93
N LEU A 100 19.50 -6.99 5.80
CA LEU A 100 20.04 -7.07 4.44
C LEU A 100 19.93 -5.70 3.76
N MET A 101 20.92 -5.33 2.98
CA MET A 101 20.81 -4.20 2.07
C MET A 101 20.30 -4.67 0.73
N GLN A 102 19.18 -4.10 0.23
CA GLN A 102 18.72 -4.40 -1.12
C GLN A 102 19.59 -3.68 -2.15
N ILE A 103 20.22 -4.42 -3.07
CA ILE A 103 20.92 -3.87 -4.22
C ILE A 103 19.93 -3.80 -5.38
N LEU A 104 19.59 -2.58 -5.81
CA LEU A 104 18.62 -2.31 -6.85
C LEU A 104 19.25 -1.46 -7.95
N HIS A 105 19.19 -1.96 -9.18
CA HIS A 105 19.50 -1.21 -10.39
C HIS A 105 18.21 -1.00 -11.19
N ALA A 106 17.77 0.26 -11.32
CA ALA A 106 16.47 0.58 -11.90
C ALA A 106 16.32 0.15 -13.37
N GLY A 107 17.43 0.02 -14.10
CA GLY A 107 17.38 -0.26 -15.53
C GLY A 107 16.58 0.82 -16.27
N ARG A 108 15.70 0.42 -17.20
CA ARG A 108 14.86 1.33 -17.98
C ARG A 108 13.78 2.06 -17.17
N TYR A 109 13.59 1.71 -15.89
CA TYR A 109 12.62 2.36 -15.01
C TYR A 109 13.16 3.61 -14.30
N GLY A 110 14.46 3.88 -14.43
CA GLY A 110 15.05 5.08 -13.85
C GLY A 110 14.43 6.38 -14.39
N TYR A 111 14.20 7.34 -13.49
CA TYR A 111 13.75 8.70 -13.83
C TYR A 111 14.95 9.63 -13.97
N GLN A 112 15.96 9.21 -14.72
CA GLN A 112 17.20 9.94 -14.99
C GLN A 112 17.72 9.61 -16.40
N PRO A 113 18.51 10.50 -17.06
CA PRO A 113 18.84 10.36 -18.48
C PRO A 113 19.87 9.28 -18.82
N PHE A 114 20.52 8.67 -17.83
CA PHE A 114 21.59 7.67 -18.04
C PHE A 114 21.09 6.22 -18.03
N VAL A 115 19.77 6.02 -18.13
CA VAL A 115 19.14 4.69 -18.06
C VAL A 115 19.70 3.72 -19.09
N VAL A 116 19.89 2.48 -18.62
CA VAL A 116 20.38 1.35 -19.43
C VAL A 116 19.45 0.15 -19.26
N SER A 117 19.53 -0.80 -20.21
CA SER A 117 18.74 -2.03 -20.15
C SER A 117 19.41 -3.15 -20.95
N SER A 118 18.85 -4.35 -20.92
CA SER A 118 19.25 -5.46 -21.80
C SER A 118 19.10 -5.11 -23.28
N SER A 119 18.03 -4.37 -23.64
CA SER A 119 17.77 -3.86 -24.99
C SER A 119 17.22 -2.43 -24.94
N ALA A 120 17.32 -1.66 -26.04
CA ALA A 120 16.96 -0.24 -26.09
C ALA A 120 15.44 -0.01 -26.21
N ILE A 121 14.64 -0.72 -25.42
CA ILE A 121 13.17 -0.66 -25.42
C ILE A 121 12.71 0.29 -24.31
N LYS A 122 11.99 1.36 -24.71
CA LYS A 122 11.45 2.35 -23.79
C LYS A 122 10.34 1.75 -22.92
N SER A 123 10.37 2.04 -21.60
CA SER A 123 9.27 1.70 -20.70
C SER A 123 8.10 2.67 -20.87
N PRO A 124 6.83 2.20 -20.73
CA PRO A 124 5.66 3.09 -20.74
C PRO A 124 5.55 3.97 -19.49
N ILE A 125 6.29 3.65 -18.42
CA ILE A 125 6.22 4.36 -17.13
C ILE A 125 7.41 5.29 -16.86
N SER A 126 8.43 5.33 -17.75
CA SER A 126 9.58 6.24 -17.65
C SER A 126 9.66 7.15 -18.88
N PRO A 127 10.03 8.44 -18.72
CA PRO A 127 10.17 9.35 -19.85
C PRO A 127 11.39 9.05 -20.73
N PHE A 128 12.40 8.36 -20.19
CA PHE A 128 13.68 8.15 -20.85
C PHE A 128 13.73 6.82 -21.63
N LYS A 129 14.37 6.85 -22.81
CA LYS A 129 14.68 5.64 -23.58
C LYS A 129 16.03 5.09 -23.10
N PRO A 130 16.13 3.82 -22.69
CA PRO A 130 17.39 3.25 -22.23
C PRO A 130 18.37 3.02 -23.38
N ARG A 131 19.66 3.02 -23.07
CA ARG A 131 20.69 2.48 -23.94
C ARG A 131 20.85 0.99 -23.65
N GLN A 132 21.05 0.19 -24.70
CA GLN A 132 21.41 -1.21 -24.55
C GLN A 132 22.83 -1.31 -23.97
N LEU A 133 23.01 -2.13 -22.94
CA LEU A 133 24.31 -2.42 -22.36
C LEU A 133 25.19 -3.19 -23.37
N SER A 134 26.41 -2.71 -23.62
CA SER A 134 27.44 -3.49 -24.29
C SER A 134 27.97 -4.60 -23.38
N GLU A 135 28.61 -5.61 -23.92
CA GLU A 135 29.20 -6.69 -23.12
C GLU A 135 30.17 -6.16 -22.06
N LYS A 136 31.06 -5.21 -22.44
CA LYS A 136 31.96 -4.54 -21.50
C LYS A 136 31.20 -3.91 -20.32
N ASN A 137 30.08 -3.25 -20.60
CA ASN A 137 29.27 -2.60 -19.56
C ASN A 137 28.47 -3.61 -18.72
N ILE A 138 28.06 -4.75 -19.29
CA ILE A 138 27.46 -5.85 -18.53
C ILE A 138 28.47 -6.38 -17.51
N LEU A 139 29.71 -6.68 -17.93
CA LEU A 139 30.76 -7.16 -17.04
C LEU A 139 31.14 -6.14 -15.96
N SER A 140 31.22 -4.85 -16.32
CA SER A 140 31.43 -3.77 -15.34
C SER A 140 30.27 -3.67 -14.32
N THR A 141 29.03 -3.82 -14.77
CA THR A 141 27.87 -3.79 -13.88
C THR A 141 27.87 -4.97 -12.92
N ILE A 142 28.28 -6.17 -13.36
CA ILE A 142 28.44 -7.34 -12.48
C ILE A 142 29.45 -7.03 -11.36
N GLU A 143 30.60 -6.41 -11.68
CA GLU A 143 31.60 -6.01 -10.69
C GLU A 143 31.07 -4.91 -9.74
N ASP A 144 30.28 -3.95 -10.25
CA ASP A 144 29.63 -2.93 -9.41
C ASP A 144 28.71 -3.56 -8.35
N TYR A 145 27.95 -4.62 -8.70
CA TYR A 145 27.14 -5.38 -7.73
C TYR A 145 28.00 -6.06 -6.67
N ALA A 146 29.11 -6.68 -7.10
CA ALA A 146 30.02 -7.37 -6.18
C ALA A 146 30.71 -6.39 -5.22
N GLN A 147 31.15 -5.26 -5.72
CA GLN A 147 31.75 -4.19 -4.92
C GLN A 147 30.73 -3.58 -3.94
N CYS A 148 29.50 -3.34 -4.38
CA CYS A 148 28.41 -2.86 -3.53
C CYS A 148 28.15 -3.81 -2.36
N ALA A 149 28.12 -5.12 -2.61
CA ALA A 149 27.93 -6.15 -1.57
C ALA A 149 29.11 -6.20 -0.57
N ASP A 150 30.35 -6.04 -1.03
CA ASP A 150 31.55 -5.99 -0.17
C ASP A 150 31.51 -4.77 0.76
N ILE A 151 31.12 -3.60 0.23
CA ILE A 151 30.98 -2.38 1.03
C ILE A 151 29.83 -2.55 2.05
N ALA A 152 28.69 -3.17 1.65
CA ALA A 152 27.59 -3.48 2.56
C ALA A 152 28.05 -4.39 3.72
N LYS A 153 28.84 -5.42 3.43
CA LYS A 153 29.44 -6.28 4.46
C LYS A 153 30.31 -5.49 5.43
N LYS A 154 31.16 -4.58 4.93
CA LYS A 154 31.98 -3.68 5.75
C LYS A 154 31.16 -2.67 6.57
N ALA A 155 29.96 -2.31 6.10
CA ALA A 155 29.01 -1.46 6.82
C ALA A 155 28.21 -2.22 7.89
N GLY A 156 28.42 -3.54 8.05
CA GLY A 156 27.82 -4.35 9.09
C GLY A 156 26.50 -5.02 8.71
N TYR A 157 26.11 -5.03 7.44
CA TYR A 157 24.96 -5.81 6.99
C TYR A 157 25.22 -7.30 7.13
N ASP A 158 24.20 -8.09 7.50
CA ASP A 158 24.25 -9.55 7.59
C ASP A 158 24.21 -10.22 6.21
N GLY A 159 23.83 -9.47 5.19
CA GLY A 159 23.74 -9.90 3.81
C GLY A 159 23.24 -8.81 2.87
N VAL A 160 22.99 -9.23 1.64
CA VAL A 160 22.33 -8.39 0.63
C VAL A 160 21.12 -9.10 0.04
N GLU A 161 20.13 -8.33 -0.42
CA GLU A 161 19.08 -8.80 -1.30
C GLU A 161 19.30 -8.26 -2.70
N ILE A 162 19.41 -9.14 -3.68
CA ILE A 162 19.57 -8.79 -5.09
C ILE A 162 18.19 -8.65 -5.71
N MET A 163 17.86 -7.45 -6.22
CA MET A 163 16.57 -7.15 -6.81
C MET A 163 16.48 -7.67 -8.24
N GLY A 164 15.88 -8.85 -8.43
CA GLY A 164 15.69 -9.52 -9.71
C GLY A 164 14.24 -9.63 -10.19
N SER A 165 13.35 -8.77 -9.69
CA SER A 165 11.91 -8.80 -10.00
C SER A 165 11.36 -7.41 -10.31
N GLU A 166 10.03 -7.28 -10.41
CA GLU A 166 9.23 -6.09 -10.66
C GLU A 166 9.64 -5.25 -11.88
N GLY A 167 10.36 -5.86 -12.85
CA GLY A 167 10.77 -5.22 -14.09
C GLY A 167 12.03 -4.35 -14.00
N TYR A 168 12.82 -4.47 -12.93
CA TYR A 168 14.13 -3.81 -12.82
C TYR A 168 15.20 -4.48 -13.70
N LEU A 169 16.44 -3.96 -13.71
CA LEU A 169 17.47 -4.34 -14.68
C LEU A 169 17.64 -5.86 -14.83
N ILE A 170 17.76 -6.60 -13.74
CA ILE A 170 17.95 -8.06 -13.78
C ILE A 170 16.73 -8.74 -14.42
N ASN A 171 15.52 -8.34 -14.05
CA ASN A 171 14.29 -8.87 -14.64
C ASN A 171 14.18 -8.50 -16.14
N GLN A 172 14.74 -7.34 -16.57
CA GLN A 172 14.85 -6.95 -17.97
C GLN A 172 15.79 -7.85 -18.77
N PHE A 173 16.78 -8.48 -18.14
CA PHE A 173 17.60 -9.52 -18.77
C PHE A 173 16.88 -10.87 -18.81
N LEU A 174 16.15 -11.23 -17.77
CA LEU A 174 15.47 -12.52 -17.65
C LEU A 174 14.29 -12.68 -18.60
N SER A 175 13.52 -11.62 -18.86
CA SER A 175 12.28 -11.69 -19.62
C SER A 175 12.45 -11.27 -21.10
N ARG A 176 11.85 -12.04 -22.01
CA ARG A 176 11.76 -11.70 -23.44
C ARG A 176 11.00 -10.41 -23.71
N HIS A 177 10.14 -9.99 -22.79
CA HIS A 177 9.45 -8.70 -22.86
C HIS A 177 10.38 -7.51 -23.14
N VAL A 178 11.61 -7.56 -22.65
CA VAL A 178 12.63 -6.51 -22.86
C VAL A 178 13.89 -7.05 -23.51
N ASN A 179 14.31 -8.28 -23.19
CA ASN A 179 15.55 -8.84 -23.69
C ASN A 179 15.39 -9.40 -25.11
N GLN A 180 15.71 -8.57 -26.09
CA GLN A 180 15.72 -8.93 -27.52
C GLN A 180 17.15 -9.09 -28.07
N ARG A 181 18.12 -9.44 -27.21
CA ARG A 181 19.50 -9.67 -27.59
C ARG A 181 19.66 -11.01 -28.31
N THR A 182 20.63 -11.06 -29.22
CA THR A 182 21.00 -12.26 -29.98
C THR A 182 22.40 -12.78 -29.64
N ASP A 183 23.05 -12.14 -28.65
CA ASP A 183 24.35 -12.59 -28.13
C ASP A 183 24.17 -13.52 -26.90
N ARG A 184 25.28 -13.89 -26.25
CA ARG A 184 25.28 -14.82 -25.10
C ARG A 184 24.51 -14.32 -23.86
N TRP A 185 23.91 -13.13 -23.90
CA TRP A 185 23.11 -12.52 -22.85
C TRP A 185 21.61 -12.49 -23.18
N GLY A 186 21.19 -13.06 -24.31
CA GLY A 186 19.80 -13.07 -24.78
C GLY A 186 19.42 -14.34 -25.50
N GLY A 187 18.18 -14.43 -25.99
CA GLY A 187 17.62 -15.62 -26.60
C GLY A 187 17.07 -16.62 -25.58
N GLU A 188 17.61 -17.84 -25.54
CA GLU A 188 17.16 -18.90 -24.63
C GLU A 188 17.42 -18.55 -23.15
N ILE A 189 16.68 -19.22 -22.25
CA ILE A 189 16.73 -18.90 -20.82
C ILE A 189 18.14 -19.06 -20.23
N GLU A 190 18.93 -20.01 -20.71
CA GLU A 190 20.32 -20.26 -20.30
C GLU A 190 21.22 -19.04 -20.54
N ASN A 191 20.95 -18.27 -21.57
CA ASN A 191 21.64 -17.03 -21.87
C ASN A 191 21.07 -15.85 -21.09
N ARG A 192 19.73 -15.74 -21.00
CA ARG A 192 19.04 -14.65 -20.30
C ARG A 192 19.35 -14.67 -18.79
N MET A 193 19.45 -15.86 -18.17
CA MET A 193 19.79 -16.02 -16.75
C MET A 193 21.28 -15.85 -16.45
N ARG A 194 22.15 -15.79 -17.46
CA ARG A 194 23.60 -15.62 -17.27
C ARG A 194 23.92 -14.37 -16.46
N PHE A 195 23.26 -13.25 -16.73
CA PHE A 195 23.52 -11.99 -16.03
C PHE A 195 23.28 -12.10 -14.51
N PRO A 196 22.10 -12.50 -14.01
CA PRO A 196 21.91 -12.68 -12.55
C PRO A 196 22.80 -13.78 -11.94
N VAL A 197 23.06 -14.86 -12.67
CA VAL A 197 23.92 -15.95 -12.17
C VAL A 197 25.37 -15.45 -11.97
N GLU A 198 25.91 -14.71 -12.94
CA GLU A 198 27.27 -14.14 -12.81
C GLU A 198 27.33 -13.05 -11.70
N ILE A 199 26.27 -12.26 -11.50
CA ILE A 199 26.18 -11.33 -10.36
C ILE A 199 26.30 -12.10 -9.04
N VAL A 200 25.51 -13.16 -8.84
CA VAL A 200 25.53 -13.97 -7.60
C VAL A 200 26.91 -14.57 -7.37
N LYS A 201 27.53 -15.16 -8.41
CA LYS A 201 28.89 -15.73 -8.32
C LYS A 201 29.92 -14.67 -7.95
N ALA A 202 29.90 -13.49 -8.57
CA ALA A 202 30.83 -12.41 -8.28
C ALA A 202 30.67 -11.88 -6.85
N ILE A 203 29.43 -11.72 -6.38
CA ILE A 203 29.15 -11.35 -4.98
C ILE A 203 29.68 -12.44 -4.05
N ARG A 204 29.35 -13.72 -4.28
CA ARG A 204 29.78 -14.84 -3.42
C ARG A 204 31.29 -14.94 -3.32
N ALA A 205 32.00 -14.79 -4.43
CA ALA A 205 33.46 -14.77 -4.46
C ALA A 205 34.06 -13.64 -3.61
N LYS A 206 33.40 -12.49 -3.56
CA LYS A 206 33.89 -11.30 -2.84
C LYS A 206 33.53 -11.33 -1.34
N VAL A 207 32.33 -11.77 -1.00
CA VAL A 207 31.83 -11.74 0.40
C VAL A 207 32.08 -13.04 1.18
N GLY A 208 32.40 -14.16 0.50
CA GLY A 208 32.64 -15.47 1.11
C GLY A 208 31.35 -16.17 1.55
N GLU A 209 31.49 -17.35 2.18
CA GLU A 209 30.38 -18.27 2.47
C GLU A 209 29.47 -17.82 3.64
N LYS A 210 30.00 -17.04 4.59
CA LYS A 210 29.30 -16.62 5.81
C LYS A 210 28.62 -15.25 5.66
N PHE A 211 27.89 -15.08 4.55
CA PHE A 211 27.15 -13.84 4.26
C PHE A 211 25.85 -14.21 3.54
N ILE A 212 24.71 -13.66 3.97
CA ILE A 212 23.43 -13.96 3.36
C ILE A 212 23.37 -13.32 1.96
N ILE A 213 23.13 -14.13 0.93
CA ILE A 213 22.73 -13.66 -0.39
C ILE A 213 21.26 -14.05 -0.57
N CYS A 214 20.37 -13.09 -0.40
CA CYS A 214 18.97 -13.21 -0.77
C CYS A 214 18.80 -12.77 -2.21
N PHE A 215 18.00 -13.50 -2.99
CA PHE A 215 17.65 -13.08 -4.35
C PHE A 215 16.14 -12.95 -4.46
N ARG A 216 15.65 -11.77 -4.90
CA ARG A 216 14.23 -11.55 -5.14
C ARG A 216 13.92 -11.84 -6.59
N LEU A 217 13.26 -12.99 -6.84
CA LEU A 217 12.94 -13.52 -8.16
C LEU A 217 11.48 -13.24 -8.50
N SER A 218 11.20 -12.78 -9.74
CA SER A 218 9.84 -12.67 -10.25
C SER A 218 9.27 -14.06 -10.52
N LEU A 219 8.17 -14.41 -9.85
CA LEU A 219 7.46 -15.68 -10.09
C LEU A 219 6.36 -15.54 -11.14
N LEU A 220 5.80 -14.35 -11.26
CA LEU A 220 4.79 -13.97 -12.23
C LEU A 220 5.17 -12.61 -12.79
N ASP A 221 5.47 -12.53 -14.07
CA ASP A 221 5.81 -11.24 -14.70
C ASP A 221 4.55 -10.41 -15.02
N LEU A 222 3.44 -11.05 -15.34
CA LEU A 222 2.15 -10.46 -15.70
C LEU A 222 2.25 -9.41 -16.81
N VAL A 223 3.16 -9.64 -17.73
CA VAL A 223 3.39 -8.88 -18.96
C VAL A 223 3.51 -9.83 -20.15
N HIS A 224 3.24 -9.32 -21.34
CA HIS A 224 3.43 -10.07 -22.58
C HIS A 224 4.90 -10.46 -22.74
N ASP A 225 5.19 -11.63 -23.33
CA ASP A 225 6.54 -12.19 -23.45
C ASP A 225 7.27 -12.34 -22.09
N GLY A 226 6.54 -12.46 -21.00
CA GLY A 226 7.08 -12.79 -19.68
C GLY A 226 7.53 -14.26 -19.59
N ASN A 227 8.24 -14.60 -18.52
CA ASN A 227 8.73 -15.97 -18.31
C ASN A 227 7.59 -16.95 -18.04
N THR A 228 7.75 -18.20 -18.49
CA THR A 228 6.93 -19.34 -18.06
C THR A 228 7.41 -19.83 -16.68
N MET A 229 6.58 -20.61 -15.97
CA MET A 229 6.99 -21.16 -14.68
C MET A 229 8.18 -22.11 -14.80
N GLN A 230 8.29 -22.86 -15.88
CA GLN A 230 9.46 -23.72 -16.13
C GLN A 230 10.76 -22.90 -16.24
N GLU A 231 10.72 -21.74 -16.91
CA GLU A 231 11.87 -20.82 -16.98
C GLU A 231 12.20 -20.25 -15.60
N VAL A 232 11.18 -19.87 -14.80
CA VAL A 232 11.35 -19.38 -13.41
C VAL A 232 12.03 -20.44 -12.55
N VAL A 233 11.59 -21.70 -12.60
CA VAL A 233 12.19 -22.82 -11.86
C VAL A 233 13.64 -23.07 -12.32
N THR A 234 13.91 -22.97 -13.62
CA THR A 234 15.28 -23.11 -14.16
C THR A 234 16.21 -22.04 -13.61
N VAL A 235 15.74 -20.79 -13.56
CA VAL A 235 16.48 -19.67 -12.97
C VAL A 235 16.70 -19.89 -11.47
N ALA A 236 15.67 -20.29 -10.73
CA ALA A 236 15.76 -20.54 -9.28
C ALA A 236 16.85 -21.56 -8.94
N LYS A 237 16.88 -22.69 -9.66
CA LYS A 237 17.91 -23.73 -9.50
C LYS A 237 19.33 -23.22 -9.85
N ALA A 238 19.45 -22.41 -10.90
CA ALA A 238 20.73 -21.83 -11.28
C ALA A 238 21.25 -20.83 -10.24
N LEU A 239 20.38 -20.03 -9.63
CA LEU A 239 20.70 -19.09 -8.56
C LEU A 239 21.11 -19.82 -7.29
N GLU A 240 20.41 -20.87 -6.88
CA GLU A 240 20.79 -21.75 -5.78
C GLU A 240 22.20 -22.30 -5.98
N LYS A 241 22.48 -22.90 -7.16
CA LYS A 241 23.79 -23.41 -7.52
C LYS A 241 24.87 -22.34 -7.52
N ALA A 242 24.53 -21.09 -7.84
CA ALA A 242 25.46 -19.96 -7.84
C ALA A 242 25.81 -19.45 -6.42
N GLY A 243 25.07 -19.88 -5.37
CA GLY A 243 25.35 -19.54 -3.98
C GLY A 243 24.35 -18.62 -3.31
N VAL A 244 23.11 -18.49 -3.83
CA VAL A 244 22.00 -17.86 -3.11
C VAL A 244 21.66 -18.67 -1.86
N THR A 245 21.39 -18.00 -0.74
CA THR A 245 21.08 -18.63 0.56
C THR A 245 19.61 -18.50 0.95
N LEU A 246 18.90 -17.51 0.40
CA LEU A 246 17.46 -17.28 0.56
C LEU A 246 16.87 -16.87 -0.78
N LEU A 247 15.75 -17.47 -1.19
CA LEU A 247 15.00 -17.01 -2.33
C LEU A 247 13.78 -16.21 -1.87
N ASN A 248 13.72 -14.94 -2.22
CA ASN A 248 12.55 -14.10 -1.99
C ASN A 248 11.70 -14.03 -3.26
N THR A 249 10.39 -13.86 -3.13
CA THR A 249 9.47 -13.85 -4.25
C THR A 249 8.98 -12.46 -4.59
N GLY A 250 8.97 -12.12 -5.88
CA GLY A 250 8.38 -10.91 -6.44
C GLY A 250 7.25 -11.27 -7.40
N ILE A 251 6.29 -10.38 -7.51
CA ILE A 251 5.11 -10.58 -8.37
C ILE A 251 4.91 -9.34 -9.22
N SER A 252 4.80 -9.55 -10.53
CA SER A 252 4.46 -8.54 -11.53
C SER A 252 5.59 -7.57 -11.88
N TRP A 253 5.39 -6.85 -12.95
CA TRP A 253 6.16 -5.68 -13.36
C TRP A 253 5.40 -4.41 -12.98
N HIS A 254 6.11 -3.30 -12.73
CA HIS A 254 5.46 -2.02 -12.41
C HIS A 254 4.56 -1.49 -13.54
N GLU A 255 4.79 -1.91 -14.78
CA GLU A 255 3.99 -1.53 -15.94
C GLU A 255 2.83 -2.49 -16.24
N ALA A 256 2.73 -3.61 -15.52
CA ALA A 256 1.66 -4.58 -15.71
C ALA A 256 0.27 -3.98 -15.46
N ARG A 257 -0.72 -4.56 -16.11
CA ARG A 257 -2.12 -4.15 -16.02
C ARG A 257 -2.98 -5.09 -15.18
N VAL A 258 -2.33 -5.91 -14.37
CA VAL A 258 -2.95 -6.75 -13.34
C VAL A 258 -2.57 -6.19 -11.96
N PRO A 259 -3.51 -5.89 -11.08
CA PRO A 259 -3.20 -5.39 -9.75
C PRO A 259 -2.62 -6.53 -8.88
N THR A 260 -1.60 -6.23 -8.05
CA THR A 260 -0.98 -7.26 -7.19
C THR A 260 -0.84 -6.84 -5.73
N ILE A 261 -1.08 -5.56 -5.43
CA ILE A 261 -0.80 -5.00 -4.10
C ILE A 261 -1.90 -4.08 -3.55
N VAL A 262 -2.95 -3.80 -4.32
CA VAL A 262 -4.08 -2.96 -3.87
C VAL A 262 -5.08 -3.76 -3.05
N THR A 263 -5.98 -3.06 -2.36
CA THR A 263 -6.92 -3.67 -1.41
C THR A 263 -7.85 -4.71 -2.03
N SER A 264 -8.20 -4.58 -3.32
CA SER A 264 -9.06 -5.54 -4.03
C SER A 264 -8.38 -6.86 -4.41
N VAL A 265 -7.06 -6.99 -4.21
CA VAL A 265 -6.35 -8.27 -4.41
C VAL A 265 -6.55 -9.14 -3.17
N PRO A 266 -7.00 -10.39 -3.31
CA PRO A 266 -7.20 -11.30 -2.17
C PRO A 266 -5.92 -11.49 -1.33
N ARG A 267 -6.08 -11.77 -0.04
CA ARG A 267 -4.94 -12.11 0.84
C ARG A 267 -4.26 -13.38 0.32
N ALA A 268 -2.93 -13.41 0.41
CA ALA A 268 -2.09 -14.55 0.00
C ALA A 268 -2.26 -14.99 -1.47
N ALA A 269 -2.74 -14.12 -2.36
CA ALA A 269 -3.14 -14.46 -3.74
C ALA A 269 -2.07 -15.17 -4.58
N PHE A 270 -0.79 -15.07 -4.19
CA PHE A 270 0.33 -15.58 -5.01
C PHE A 270 1.14 -16.69 -4.32
N VAL A 271 0.65 -17.21 -3.19
CA VAL A 271 1.42 -18.16 -2.36
C VAL A 271 1.56 -19.51 -3.04
N ASP A 272 0.59 -19.94 -3.84
CA ASP A 272 0.66 -21.26 -4.52
C ASP A 272 1.78 -21.31 -5.57
N TYR A 273 2.09 -20.18 -6.24
CA TYR A 273 3.27 -20.09 -7.11
C TYR A 273 4.59 -20.18 -6.32
N THR A 274 4.63 -19.61 -5.10
CA THR A 274 5.77 -19.75 -4.19
C THR A 274 5.94 -21.22 -3.77
N ALA A 275 4.85 -21.89 -3.40
CA ALA A 275 4.82 -23.29 -3.01
C ALA A 275 5.30 -24.21 -4.15
N HIS A 276 4.94 -23.89 -5.40
CA HIS A 276 5.41 -24.64 -6.56
C HIS A 276 6.93 -24.53 -6.73
N VAL A 277 7.49 -23.33 -6.71
CA VAL A 277 8.95 -23.13 -6.84
C VAL A 277 9.71 -23.80 -5.69
N LYS A 278 9.15 -23.76 -4.46
CA LYS A 278 9.74 -24.42 -3.28
C LYS A 278 10.01 -25.91 -3.49
N GLN A 279 9.19 -26.61 -4.24
CA GLN A 279 9.36 -28.04 -4.51
C GLN A 279 10.60 -28.35 -5.35
N HIS A 280 11.19 -27.35 -5.99
CA HIS A 280 12.29 -27.49 -6.94
C HIS A 280 13.65 -27.00 -6.44
N ILE A 281 13.71 -26.40 -5.24
CA ILE A 281 14.92 -25.87 -4.61
C ILE A 281 15.05 -26.39 -3.19
N SER A 282 16.26 -26.36 -2.64
CA SER A 282 16.53 -26.79 -1.26
C SER A 282 16.77 -25.61 -0.29
N ILE A 283 17.07 -24.44 -0.81
CA ILE A 283 17.22 -23.23 0.01
C ILE A 283 15.87 -22.69 0.47
N PRO A 284 15.78 -22.01 1.64
CA PRO A 284 14.53 -21.46 2.13
C PRO A 284 13.96 -20.39 1.17
N ILE A 285 12.62 -20.41 1.04
CA ILE A 285 11.87 -19.48 0.20
C ILE A 285 10.94 -18.59 1.03
N ILE A 286 10.82 -17.34 0.63
CA ILE A 286 10.03 -16.29 1.30
C ILE A 286 8.80 -15.97 0.46
N ALA A 287 7.59 -16.13 1.02
CA ALA A 287 6.35 -15.72 0.38
C ALA A 287 6.09 -14.22 0.57
N SER A 288 5.56 -13.56 -0.45
CA SER A 288 5.27 -12.13 -0.45
C SER A 288 3.89 -11.81 -1.03
N ASN A 289 3.53 -10.55 -0.98
CA ASN A 289 2.30 -9.92 -1.50
C ASN A 289 1.00 -10.32 -0.78
N ARG A 290 0.28 -9.29 -0.31
CA ARG A 290 -1.04 -9.41 0.33
C ARG A 290 -1.09 -10.32 1.57
N ILE A 291 -0.01 -10.39 2.33
CA ILE A 291 0.06 -11.04 3.62
C ILE A 291 0.13 -9.92 4.67
N ASN A 292 -0.89 -9.79 5.53
CA ASN A 292 -1.01 -8.67 6.47
C ASN A 292 -1.53 -9.06 7.86
N MET A 293 -2.03 -10.29 8.02
CA MET A 293 -2.54 -10.81 9.30
C MET A 293 -1.81 -12.06 9.75
N PRO A 294 -1.67 -12.27 11.08
CA PRO A 294 -0.96 -13.42 11.63
C PRO A 294 -1.55 -14.77 11.23
N GLU A 295 -2.88 -14.88 11.15
CA GLU A 295 -3.57 -16.12 10.78
C GLU A 295 -3.18 -16.54 9.35
N THR A 296 -3.19 -15.62 8.41
CA THR A 296 -2.77 -15.88 7.01
C THR A 296 -1.29 -16.28 6.96
N ALA A 297 -0.43 -15.59 7.71
CA ALA A 297 1.00 -15.87 7.76
C ALA A 297 1.31 -17.24 8.37
N GLU A 298 0.65 -17.59 9.47
CA GLU A 298 0.80 -18.89 10.14
C GLU A 298 0.31 -20.04 9.25
N GLU A 299 -0.84 -19.88 8.59
CA GLU A 299 -1.39 -20.90 7.68
C GLU A 299 -0.41 -21.24 6.55
N ILE A 300 0.21 -20.22 5.92
CA ILE A 300 1.20 -20.42 4.84
C ILE A 300 2.38 -21.26 5.34
N LEU A 301 2.88 -20.97 6.54
CA LEU A 301 4.02 -21.67 7.13
C LEU A 301 3.63 -23.07 7.61
N ALA A 302 2.47 -23.21 8.26
CA ALA A 302 1.97 -24.48 8.79
C ALA A 302 1.69 -25.49 7.67
N THR A 303 1.20 -25.01 6.52
CA THR A 303 0.96 -25.85 5.33
C THR A 303 2.23 -26.09 4.49
N GLY A 304 3.38 -25.55 4.92
CA GLY A 304 4.66 -25.75 4.26
C GLY A 304 4.81 -25.06 2.90
N LYS A 305 3.93 -24.11 2.54
CA LYS A 305 3.96 -23.39 1.26
C LYS A 305 5.15 -22.44 1.13
N ALA A 306 5.68 -21.96 2.25
CA ALA A 306 6.89 -21.14 2.31
C ALA A 306 7.66 -21.40 3.60
N ASP A 307 8.90 -20.91 3.71
CA ASP A 307 9.74 -21.02 4.91
C ASP A 307 9.74 -19.73 5.72
N MET A 308 9.48 -18.60 5.09
CA MET A 308 9.36 -17.27 5.70
C MET A 308 8.24 -16.46 5.02
N ILE A 309 7.79 -15.40 5.71
CA ILE A 309 6.77 -14.47 5.23
C ILE A 309 7.36 -13.07 5.12
N GLN A 310 7.21 -12.44 3.97
CA GLN A 310 7.61 -11.05 3.78
C GLN A 310 6.42 -10.10 3.86
N MET A 311 6.57 -9.07 4.69
CA MET A 311 5.63 -7.97 4.83
C MET A 311 6.39 -6.63 4.80
N ALA A 312 6.06 -5.72 3.87
CA ALA A 312 6.60 -4.36 3.88
C ALA A 312 5.59 -3.40 4.53
N ARG A 313 4.46 -3.16 3.87
CA ARG A 313 3.43 -2.22 4.34
C ARG A 313 2.75 -2.61 5.66
N PRO A 314 2.53 -3.89 6.02
CA PRO A 314 2.03 -4.23 7.35
C PRO A 314 2.94 -3.76 8.49
N LEU A 315 4.25 -3.85 8.33
CA LEU A 315 5.23 -3.36 9.30
C LEU A 315 5.43 -1.83 9.25
N LEU A 316 4.93 -1.18 8.21
CA LEU A 316 4.77 0.26 8.15
C LEU A 316 3.54 0.71 8.95
N ALA A 317 2.43 -0.01 8.81
CA ALA A 317 1.19 0.23 9.54
C ALA A 317 1.36 -0.05 11.05
N ASP A 318 2.03 -1.15 11.41
CA ASP A 318 2.30 -1.53 12.79
C ASP A 318 3.72 -2.07 12.98
N ALA A 319 4.59 -1.26 13.55
CA ALA A 319 5.99 -1.65 13.82
C ALA A 319 6.10 -2.79 14.85
N PHE A 320 5.09 -2.98 15.70
CA PHE A 320 5.04 -3.99 16.76
C PHE A 320 4.20 -5.23 16.41
N TRP A 321 3.88 -5.39 15.14
CA TRP A 321 3.07 -6.50 14.63
C TRP A 321 3.55 -7.87 15.16
N VAL A 322 4.87 -8.15 15.12
CA VAL A 322 5.43 -9.44 15.58
C VAL A 322 5.30 -9.62 17.09
N ASN A 323 5.61 -8.58 17.87
CA ASN A 323 5.47 -8.65 19.33
C ASN A 323 4.00 -8.83 19.76
N LYS A 324 3.06 -8.17 19.08
CA LYS A 324 1.63 -8.35 19.33
C LYS A 324 1.19 -9.78 19.00
N THR A 325 1.64 -10.32 17.86
CA THR A 325 1.40 -11.73 17.49
C THR A 325 1.98 -12.70 18.52
N ALA A 326 3.21 -12.45 18.98
CA ALA A 326 3.89 -13.33 19.95
C ALA A 326 3.22 -13.34 21.34
N THR A 327 2.41 -12.32 21.64
CA THR A 327 1.71 -12.17 22.93
C THR A 327 0.19 -12.28 22.81
N ASP A 328 -0.31 -12.90 21.71
CA ASP A 328 -1.73 -13.12 21.40
C ASP A 328 -2.59 -11.84 21.46
N ARG A 329 -2.00 -10.67 21.11
CA ARG A 329 -2.68 -9.37 21.03
C ARG A 329 -2.94 -8.97 19.58
N VAL A 330 -3.45 -9.90 18.78
CA VAL A 330 -3.69 -9.72 17.36
C VAL A 330 -4.76 -8.66 17.09
N ASP A 331 -5.74 -8.57 17.98
CA ASP A 331 -6.78 -7.54 17.97
C ASP A 331 -6.24 -6.10 18.12
N GLU A 332 -5.03 -5.93 18.63
CA GLU A 332 -4.34 -4.64 18.74
C GLU A 332 -3.53 -4.26 17.49
N ILE A 333 -3.41 -5.16 16.50
CA ILE A 333 -2.64 -4.86 15.29
C ILE A 333 -3.34 -3.80 14.45
N ASN A 334 -2.61 -2.73 14.12
CA ASN A 334 -3.05 -1.75 13.11
C ASN A 334 -2.79 -2.33 11.72
N THR A 335 -3.81 -2.96 11.14
CA THR A 335 -3.69 -3.72 9.91
C THR A 335 -3.48 -2.82 8.69
N CYS A 336 -2.54 -3.18 7.82
CA CYS A 336 -2.38 -2.52 6.53
C CYS A 336 -3.57 -2.82 5.62
N ILE A 337 -4.32 -1.80 5.26
CA ILE A 337 -5.51 -1.89 4.39
C ILE A 337 -5.19 -1.81 2.89
N ALA A 338 -3.93 -1.94 2.51
CA ALA A 338 -3.44 -1.95 1.13
C ALA A 338 -3.88 -0.76 0.24
N CYS A 339 -4.14 0.40 0.84
CA CYS A 339 -4.63 1.61 0.17
C CYS A 339 -3.59 2.33 -0.70
N ASN A 340 -2.31 2.10 -0.50
CA ASN A 340 -1.14 2.70 -1.19
C ASN A 340 -0.98 4.23 -1.02
N GLN A 341 -1.87 4.95 -0.35
CA GLN A 341 -2.00 6.41 -0.42
C GLN A 341 -0.86 7.20 0.25
N ALA A 342 -0.31 6.73 1.37
CA ALA A 342 0.77 7.42 2.07
C ALA A 342 2.13 6.72 1.93
N CYS A 343 2.17 5.53 1.37
CA CYS A 343 3.38 4.79 1.07
C CYS A 343 3.78 4.94 -0.41
N LEU A 344 3.23 4.12 -1.30
CA LEU A 344 3.61 4.10 -2.72
C LEU A 344 3.31 5.42 -3.45
N ASP A 345 2.12 6.03 -3.23
CA ASP A 345 1.81 7.31 -3.86
C ASP A 345 2.73 8.45 -3.39
N HIS A 346 3.27 8.37 -2.15
CA HIS A 346 4.29 9.30 -1.67
C HIS A 346 5.63 9.03 -2.34
N ALA A 347 6.09 7.76 -2.38
CA ALA A 347 7.34 7.39 -3.03
C ALA A 347 7.39 7.84 -4.50
N PHE A 348 6.32 7.59 -5.27
CA PHE A 348 6.21 8.03 -6.67
C PHE A 348 6.04 9.55 -6.87
N LYS A 349 5.90 10.32 -5.80
CA LYS A 349 5.89 11.79 -5.79
C LYS A 349 7.15 12.38 -5.15
N ASN A 350 8.19 11.57 -4.93
CA ASN A 350 9.42 11.95 -4.21
C ASN A 350 9.14 12.56 -2.82
N LYS A 351 8.12 12.06 -2.14
CA LYS A 351 7.78 12.43 -0.76
C LYS A 351 8.21 11.31 0.17
N ARG A 352 8.61 11.67 1.39
CA ARG A 352 8.85 10.70 2.46
C ARG A 352 7.65 9.78 2.62
N VAL A 353 7.92 8.48 2.68
CA VAL A 353 6.90 7.46 2.91
C VAL A 353 6.34 7.59 4.33
N SER A 354 5.04 7.39 4.45
CA SER A 354 4.31 7.26 5.69
C SER A 354 3.21 6.21 5.53
N CYS A 355 2.28 6.12 6.45
CA CYS A 355 1.14 5.22 6.36
C CYS A 355 -0.17 5.98 6.62
N LEU A 356 -1.24 5.65 5.88
CA LEU A 356 -2.56 6.23 6.08
C LEU A 356 -3.09 5.98 7.50
N VAL A 357 -2.97 4.72 7.96
CA VAL A 357 -3.46 4.29 9.28
C VAL A 357 -2.45 4.53 10.41
N ASN A 358 -1.19 4.87 10.09
CA ASN A 358 -0.15 5.15 11.07
C ASN A 358 0.68 6.37 10.64
N PRO A 359 0.31 7.58 11.04
CA PRO A 359 1.02 8.81 10.65
C PRO A 359 2.45 8.91 11.22
N ARG A 360 2.79 8.12 12.25
CA ARG A 360 4.16 8.05 12.79
C ARG A 360 5.14 7.35 11.84
N ALA A 361 4.65 6.44 10.98
CA ALA A 361 5.51 5.71 10.07
C ALA A 361 6.33 6.65 9.18
N GLY A 362 7.65 6.52 9.21
CA GLY A 362 8.60 7.43 8.56
C GLY A 362 8.82 8.76 9.31
N HIS A 363 8.12 8.99 10.44
CA HIS A 363 8.19 10.17 11.29
C HIS A 363 8.43 9.81 12.76
N GLU A 364 9.10 8.69 13.05
CA GLU A 364 9.30 8.11 14.37
C GLU A 364 9.99 9.08 15.35
N THR A 365 10.88 9.94 14.85
CA THR A 365 11.61 10.95 15.64
C THR A 365 10.90 12.30 15.75
N GLU A 366 9.83 12.52 14.97
CA GLU A 366 9.15 13.81 14.85
C GLU A 366 7.75 13.78 15.49
N LEU A 367 7.01 12.70 15.31
CA LEU A 367 5.68 12.51 15.88
C LEU A 367 5.76 11.50 17.05
N VAL A 368 6.03 12.00 18.25
CA VAL A 368 6.23 11.19 19.45
C VAL A 368 5.10 11.43 20.45
N TYR A 369 4.50 10.36 20.97
CA TYR A 369 3.40 10.42 21.94
C TYR A 369 3.95 10.28 23.36
N LEU A 370 4.43 11.39 23.92
CA LEU A 370 4.96 11.43 25.29
C LEU A 370 3.82 11.52 26.31
N LYS A 371 3.99 10.87 27.46
CA LYS A 371 3.08 11.06 28.59
C LYS A 371 3.08 12.51 29.02
N THR A 372 1.88 13.07 29.24
CA THR A 372 1.73 14.45 29.75
C THR A 372 2.01 14.50 31.25
N LYS A 373 2.54 15.64 31.68
CA LYS A 373 2.66 15.99 33.14
C LYS A 373 1.45 16.76 33.65
N GLN A 374 0.60 17.24 32.76
CA GLN A 374 -0.60 18.02 33.06
C GLN A 374 -1.81 17.38 32.34
N PRO A 375 -2.41 16.34 32.96
CA PRO A 375 -3.61 15.72 32.40
C PRO A 375 -4.76 16.73 32.26
N LYS A 376 -5.44 16.68 31.12
CA LYS A 376 -6.61 17.51 30.81
C LYS A 376 -7.83 16.63 30.62
N ARG A 377 -9.02 17.23 30.80
CA ARG A 377 -10.30 16.65 30.38
C ARG A 377 -10.60 17.09 28.97
N ILE A 378 -10.65 16.12 28.04
CA ILE A 378 -10.80 16.39 26.62
C ILE A 378 -12.11 15.80 26.11
N ALA A 379 -12.95 16.62 25.48
CA ALA A 379 -14.09 16.16 24.70
C ALA A 379 -13.68 16.01 23.22
N VAL A 380 -13.96 14.85 22.63
CA VAL A 380 -13.85 14.63 21.17
C VAL A 380 -15.26 14.43 20.62
N VAL A 381 -15.69 15.29 19.72
CA VAL A 381 -17.04 15.22 19.14
C VAL A 381 -16.99 14.73 17.72
N GLY A 382 -17.45 13.48 17.51
CA GLY A 382 -17.44 12.73 16.26
C GLY A 382 -16.51 11.52 16.31
N GLY A 383 -17.08 10.32 16.21
CA GLY A 383 -16.39 9.03 16.22
C GLY A 383 -15.89 8.57 14.84
N GLY A 384 -15.65 9.49 13.91
CA GLY A 384 -14.95 9.19 12.65
C GLY A 384 -13.45 8.96 12.88
N VAL A 385 -12.70 8.58 11.83
CA VAL A 385 -11.27 8.22 11.96
C VAL A 385 -10.40 9.37 12.49
N ALA A 386 -10.76 10.62 12.25
CA ALA A 386 -10.08 11.78 12.82
C ALA A 386 -10.26 11.85 14.34
N GLY A 387 -11.53 11.74 14.80
CA GLY A 387 -11.85 11.77 16.24
C GLY A 387 -11.30 10.56 16.98
N MET A 388 -11.43 9.36 16.44
CA MET A 388 -10.86 8.15 17.04
C MET A 388 -9.33 8.24 17.18
N SER A 389 -8.64 8.77 16.16
CA SER A 389 -7.20 9.00 16.20
C SER A 389 -6.82 10.00 17.29
N ALA A 390 -7.51 11.14 17.36
CA ALA A 390 -7.29 12.15 18.40
C ALA A 390 -7.55 11.60 19.80
N ALA A 391 -8.68 10.92 20.01
CA ALA A 391 -9.06 10.36 21.29
C ALA A 391 -8.05 9.31 21.79
N THR A 392 -7.66 8.37 20.92
CA THR A 392 -6.70 7.33 21.26
C THR A 392 -5.33 7.91 21.62
N VAL A 393 -4.82 8.87 20.83
CA VAL A 393 -3.52 9.48 21.08
C VAL A 393 -3.55 10.31 22.37
N ALA A 394 -4.56 11.15 22.57
CA ALA A 394 -4.70 11.95 23.78
C ALA A 394 -4.78 11.07 25.04
N ALA A 395 -5.62 10.04 25.04
CA ALA A 395 -5.74 9.10 26.15
C ALA A 395 -4.44 8.32 26.39
N SER A 396 -3.75 7.89 25.33
CA SER A 396 -2.45 7.22 25.45
C SER A 396 -1.39 8.11 26.10
N ARG A 397 -1.51 9.44 26.00
CA ARG A 397 -0.63 10.41 26.66
C ARG A 397 -1.01 10.69 28.12
N GLY A 398 -2.18 10.22 28.57
CA GLY A 398 -2.63 10.33 29.96
C GLY A 398 -3.70 11.39 30.22
N HIS A 399 -4.33 11.92 29.17
CA HIS A 399 -5.50 12.79 29.30
C HIS A 399 -6.77 11.96 29.59
N ALA A 400 -7.75 12.55 30.29
CA ALA A 400 -9.08 11.99 30.48
C ALA A 400 -9.95 12.37 29.25
N VAL A 401 -10.30 11.39 28.42
CA VAL A 401 -10.95 11.63 27.13
C VAL A 401 -12.36 11.05 27.10
N THR A 402 -13.34 11.89 26.72
CA THR A 402 -14.71 11.46 26.38
C THR A 402 -14.93 11.66 24.88
N LEU A 403 -15.34 10.60 24.17
CA LEU A 403 -15.69 10.64 22.76
C LEU A 403 -17.22 10.57 22.61
N PHE A 404 -17.81 11.58 21.98
CA PHE A 404 -19.24 11.65 21.67
C PHE A 404 -19.47 11.27 20.21
N GLU A 405 -20.36 10.31 19.96
CA GLU A 405 -20.78 9.90 18.62
C GLU A 405 -22.31 9.90 18.53
N ALA A 406 -22.85 10.57 17.53
CA ALA A 406 -24.29 10.69 17.31
C ALA A 406 -24.96 9.40 16.85
N ASN A 407 -24.22 8.50 16.22
CA ASN A 407 -24.69 7.22 15.73
C ASN A 407 -24.48 6.10 16.75
N ALA A 408 -25.09 4.93 16.44
CA ALA A 408 -24.97 3.73 17.27
C ALA A 408 -23.59 3.05 17.21
N ASP A 409 -22.70 3.48 16.30
CA ASP A 409 -21.35 2.93 16.16
C ASP A 409 -20.38 3.99 15.63
N VAL A 410 -19.10 3.81 15.96
CA VAL A 410 -18.00 4.64 15.45
C VAL A 410 -17.62 4.25 14.02
N GLY A 411 -16.81 5.09 13.36
CA GLY A 411 -16.26 4.83 12.02
C GLY A 411 -16.56 5.94 11.01
N GLY A 412 -17.64 6.68 11.17
CA GLY A 412 -18.00 7.80 10.28
C GLY A 412 -18.02 7.39 8.81
N GLN A 413 -17.31 8.15 7.95
CA GLN A 413 -17.24 7.87 6.49
C GLN A 413 -16.57 6.52 6.15
N PHE A 414 -15.79 5.92 7.04
CA PHE A 414 -15.23 4.58 6.84
C PHE A 414 -16.30 3.49 6.82
N ASN A 415 -17.43 3.72 7.47
CA ASN A 415 -18.59 2.81 7.40
C ASN A 415 -19.19 2.74 5.99
N PHE A 416 -19.03 3.78 5.18
CA PHE A 416 -19.41 3.76 3.76
C PHE A 416 -18.31 3.13 2.89
N ALA A 417 -17.05 3.44 3.17
CA ALA A 417 -15.95 2.90 2.38
C ALA A 417 -15.81 1.37 2.49
N LYS A 418 -16.00 0.81 3.69
CA LYS A 418 -15.82 -0.63 3.97
C LYS A 418 -16.81 -1.56 3.27
N VAL A 419 -17.96 -1.03 2.78
CA VAL A 419 -18.98 -1.83 2.08
C VAL A 419 -18.75 -1.87 0.56
N VAL A 420 -17.80 -1.07 0.06
CA VAL A 420 -17.44 -1.07 -1.36
C VAL A 420 -16.65 -2.34 -1.69
N PRO A 421 -17.03 -3.11 -2.74
CA PRO A 421 -16.32 -4.31 -3.14
C PRO A 421 -14.81 -4.07 -3.32
N GLY A 422 -13.98 -4.94 -2.75
CA GLY A 422 -12.52 -4.81 -2.75
C GLY A 422 -11.96 -3.87 -1.68
N LYS A 423 -12.79 -3.32 -0.78
CA LYS A 423 -12.36 -2.49 0.37
C LYS A 423 -12.69 -3.13 1.72
N GLU A 424 -12.89 -4.42 1.76
CA GLU A 424 -13.23 -5.18 2.97
C GLU A 424 -12.17 -5.02 4.07
N GLU A 425 -10.90 -4.84 3.70
CA GLU A 425 -9.82 -4.55 4.66
C GLU A 425 -10.07 -3.30 5.52
N PHE A 426 -10.95 -2.38 5.10
CA PHE A 426 -11.25 -1.16 5.85
C PHE A 426 -12.00 -1.45 7.17
N HIS A 427 -12.63 -2.61 7.30
CA HIS A 427 -13.14 -3.10 8.56
C HIS A 427 -12.06 -3.18 9.65
N GLU A 428 -10.83 -3.53 9.27
CA GLU A 428 -9.71 -3.66 10.20
C GLU A 428 -9.31 -2.34 10.85
N THR A 429 -9.43 -1.22 10.14
CA THR A 429 -9.15 0.10 10.73
C THR A 429 -10.16 0.44 11.83
N ILE A 430 -11.45 0.14 11.62
CA ILE A 430 -12.49 0.38 12.62
C ILE A 430 -12.30 -0.56 13.82
N ARG A 431 -12.01 -1.85 13.58
CA ARG A 431 -11.67 -2.82 14.62
C ARG A 431 -10.50 -2.31 15.48
N TYR A 432 -9.40 -1.93 14.85
CA TYR A 432 -8.23 -1.40 15.55
C TYR A 432 -8.58 -0.22 16.45
N PHE A 433 -9.27 0.80 15.94
CA PHE A 433 -9.62 1.96 16.76
C PHE A 433 -10.57 1.62 17.90
N LYS A 434 -11.55 0.73 17.71
CA LYS A 434 -12.43 0.27 18.79
C LYS A 434 -11.63 -0.37 19.94
N VAL A 435 -10.69 -1.25 19.61
CA VAL A 435 -9.80 -1.89 20.58
C VAL A 435 -8.92 -0.84 21.28
N GLN A 436 -8.37 0.11 20.54
CA GLN A 436 -7.52 1.14 21.12
C GLN A 436 -8.29 2.12 22.03
N LEU A 437 -9.50 2.52 21.67
CA LEU A 437 -10.36 3.35 22.51
C LEU A 437 -10.64 2.66 23.85
N GLN A 438 -11.01 1.38 23.82
CA GLN A 438 -11.24 0.59 25.03
C GLN A 438 -9.96 0.45 25.87
N LYS A 439 -8.85 0.09 25.23
CA LYS A 439 -7.56 -0.16 25.89
C LYS A 439 -6.99 1.10 26.55
N THR A 440 -7.18 2.26 25.95
CA THR A 440 -6.70 3.53 26.48
C THR A 440 -7.64 4.18 27.47
N GLY A 441 -8.82 3.57 27.73
CA GLY A 441 -9.79 4.04 28.72
C GLY A 441 -10.58 5.27 28.28
N VAL A 442 -10.81 5.44 26.97
CA VAL A 442 -11.68 6.51 26.47
C VAL A 442 -13.13 6.21 26.83
N ASP A 443 -13.83 7.19 27.45
CA ASP A 443 -15.27 7.14 27.69
C ASP A 443 -16.01 7.39 26.37
N VAL A 444 -16.51 6.31 25.73
CA VAL A 444 -17.20 6.37 24.44
C VAL A 444 -18.71 6.44 24.65
N ARG A 445 -19.33 7.56 24.24
CA ARG A 445 -20.78 7.81 24.35
C ARG A 445 -21.41 7.78 22.97
N LEU A 446 -21.97 6.65 22.61
CA LEU A 446 -22.71 6.43 21.37
C LEU A 446 -24.14 6.98 21.48
N ASN A 447 -24.84 7.14 20.33
CA ASN A 447 -26.19 7.71 20.24
C ASN A 447 -26.32 9.07 20.99
N THR A 448 -25.22 9.83 21.05
CA THR A 448 -25.12 11.05 21.84
C THR A 448 -24.73 12.24 20.96
N ARG A 449 -25.73 13.01 20.57
CA ARG A 449 -25.53 14.30 19.90
C ARG A 449 -25.42 15.39 20.95
N VAL A 450 -24.28 16.05 21.02
CA VAL A 450 -24.00 17.15 21.96
C VAL A 450 -24.11 18.52 21.30
N ASN A 451 -24.44 19.53 22.13
CA ASN A 451 -24.35 20.94 21.78
C ASN A 451 -23.27 21.66 22.65
N ARG A 452 -22.97 22.92 22.34
CA ARG A 452 -21.95 23.67 23.08
C ARG A 452 -22.29 23.88 24.56
N GLU A 453 -23.54 24.18 24.87
CA GLU A 453 -23.99 24.39 26.26
C GLU A 453 -23.75 23.15 27.13
N GLN A 454 -23.98 21.96 26.56
CA GLN A 454 -23.69 20.70 27.24
C GLN A 454 -22.19 20.52 27.48
N LEU A 455 -21.34 20.77 26.45
CA LEU A 455 -19.88 20.65 26.55
C LEU A 455 -19.31 21.59 27.59
N GLU A 456 -19.78 22.84 27.65
CA GLU A 456 -19.37 23.83 28.64
C GLU A 456 -19.80 23.45 30.07
N ARG A 457 -21.03 22.96 30.21
CA ARG A 457 -21.56 22.50 31.52
C ARG A 457 -20.79 21.28 32.04
N GLU A 458 -20.33 20.38 31.17
CA GLU A 458 -19.54 19.23 31.60
C GLU A 458 -18.09 19.60 31.96
N GLY A 459 -17.62 20.81 31.65
CA GLY A 459 -16.36 21.37 32.13
C GLY A 459 -15.12 20.71 31.58
N PHE A 460 -15.02 20.56 30.24
CA PHE A 460 -13.82 20.11 29.54
C PHE A 460 -12.81 21.25 29.42
N ASP A 461 -11.52 20.91 29.45
CA ASP A 461 -10.43 21.87 29.22
C ASP A 461 -10.25 22.12 27.71
N GLU A 462 -10.40 21.05 26.90
CA GLU A 462 -10.23 21.07 25.45
C GLU A 462 -11.42 20.37 24.76
N VAL A 463 -11.89 20.94 23.66
CA VAL A 463 -12.93 20.36 22.81
C VAL A 463 -12.41 20.20 21.40
N ILE A 464 -12.39 18.96 20.89
CA ILE A 464 -11.95 18.62 19.53
C ILE A 464 -13.18 18.33 18.66
N VAL A 465 -13.49 19.24 17.74
CA VAL A 465 -14.59 19.13 16.79
C VAL A 465 -14.12 18.28 15.59
N ALA A 466 -14.59 17.03 15.54
CA ALA A 466 -14.29 16.04 14.51
C ALA A 466 -15.57 15.54 13.82
N THR A 467 -16.59 16.38 13.74
CA THR A 467 -17.96 16.10 13.27
C THR A 467 -18.06 15.75 11.78
N GLY A 468 -16.97 15.88 11.04
CA GLY A 468 -16.84 15.39 9.67
C GLY A 468 -17.59 16.19 8.62
N VAL A 469 -18.26 15.49 7.72
CA VAL A 469 -18.90 16.05 6.52
C VAL A 469 -20.26 15.39 6.26
N VAL A 470 -21.10 16.14 5.53
CA VAL A 470 -22.35 15.64 4.95
C VAL A 470 -22.31 15.70 3.42
N PRO A 471 -23.08 14.86 2.70
CA PRO A 471 -23.21 14.98 1.25
C PRO A 471 -23.73 16.34 0.84
N ARG A 472 -23.15 16.91 -0.22
CA ARG A 472 -23.68 18.13 -0.83
C ARG A 472 -24.93 17.83 -1.63
N THR A 473 -25.95 18.69 -1.52
CA THR A 473 -27.14 18.63 -2.35
C THR A 473 -26.90 19.19 -3.75
N LEU A 474 -27.58 18.64 -4.74
CA LEU A 474 -27.53 19.12 -6.11
C LEU A 474 -28.50 20.31 -6.26
N LYS A 475 -28.07 21.38 -6.91
CA LYS A 475 -28.88 22.61 -7.12
C LYS A 475 -29.34 22.68 -8.58
N ILE A 476 -30.26 21.79 -8.98
CA ILE A 476 -30.94 21.79 -10.28
C ILE A 476 -32.41 21.47 -10.08
N GLU A 477 -33.24 21.76 -11.08
CA GLU A 477 -34.65 21.41 -11.08
C GLU A 477 -34.84 19.88 -10.88
N GLY A 478 -35.82 19.47 -10.07
CA GLY A 478 -36.10 18.06 -9.77
C GLY A 478 -35.11 17.38 -8.83
N SER A 479 -34.13 18.10 -8.26
CA SER A 479 -33.13 17.52 -7.35
C SER A 479 -33.70 16.93 -6.04
N ASN A 480 -34.95 17.27 -5.69
CA ASN A 480 -35.65 16.71 -4.52
C ASN A 480 -36.55 15.50 -4.88
N SER A 481 -36.50 15.04 -6.13
CA SER A 481 -37.24 13.84 -6.56
C SER A 481 -36.78 12.59 -5.79
N PRO A 482 -37.70 11.64 -5.49
CA PRO A 482 -37.36 10.37 -4.82
C PRO A 482 -36.32 9.54 -5.55
N GLN A 483 -36.15 9.71 -6.86
CA GLN A 483 -35.13 9.04 -7.65
C GLN A 483 -33.71 9.64 -7.48
N VAL A 484 -33.56 10.77 -6.76
CA VAL A 484 -32.27 11.39 -6.47
C VAL A 484 -31.80 10.95 -5.09
N LEU A 485 -30.72 10.19 -5.06
CA LEU A 485 -30.13 9.67 -3.84
C LEU A 485 -28.73 10.27 -3.61
N SER A 486 -28.36 10.46 -2.37
CA SER A 486 -26.97 10.73 -1.99
C SER A 486 -26.15 9.43 -2.00
N TYR A 487 -24.82 9.54 -2.17
CA TYR A 487 -23.94 8.38 -2.03
C TYR A 487 -24.10 7.67 -0.68
N ALA A 488 -24.37 8.42 0.38
CA ALA A 488 -24.55 7.85 1.72
C ALA A 488 -25.79 6.95 1.79
N GLN A 489 -26.92 7.37 1.23
CA GLN A 489 -28.14 6.54 1.18
C GLN A 489 -27.91 5.26 0.38
N VAL A 490 -27.23 5.36 -0.79
CA VAL A 490 -26.91 4.20 -1.63
C VAL A 490 -26.04 3.20 -0.88
N LEU A 491 -24.96 3.66 -0.23
CA LEU A 491 -24.03 2.80 0.52
C LEU A 491 -24.61 2.27 1.84
N GLN A 492 -25.75 2.84 2.30
CA GLN A 492 -26.57 2.33 3.41
C GLN A 492 -27.65 1.34 2.97
N GLY A 493 -27.76 1.05 1.67
CA GLY A 493 -28.67 0.04 1.15
C GLY A 493 -29.98 0.58 0.59
N ALA A 494 -30.10 1.88 0.27
CA ALA A 494 -31.25 2.39 -0.46
C ALA A 494 -31.45 1.66 -1.79
N GLU A 495 -32.69 1.42 -2.18
CA GLU A 495 -33.03 0.80 -3.47
C GLU A 495 -32.55 1.69 -4.62
N VAL A 496 -31.87 1.05 -5.59
CA VAL A 496 -31.34 1.69 -6.78
C VAL A 496 -31.82 0.93 -8.02
N GLY A 497 -32.37 1.66 -8.98
CA GLY A 497 -32.89 1.09 -10.22
C GLY A 497 -31.80 0.46 -11.10
N ARG A 498 -32.21 0.00 -12.27
CA ARG A 498 -31.33 -0.74 -13.19
C ARG A 498 -30.43 0.19 -14.01
N LYS A 499 -30.88 1.41 -14.32
CA LYS A 499 -30.14 2.43 -15.04
C LYS A 499 -29.81 3.60 -14.12
N VAL A 500 -28.56 3.92 -13.98
CA VAL A 500 -28.09 4.85 -12.94
C VAL A 500 -27.18 5.93 -13.54
N ALA A 501 -27.43 7.19 -13.17
CA ALA A 501 -26.50 8.29 -13.40
C ALA A 501 -25.80 8.64 -12.09
N VAL A 502 -24.48 8.52 -12.05
CA VAL A 502 -23.63 8.91 -10.92
C VAL A 502 -23.01 10.28 -11.21
N ILE A 503 -23.40 11.30 -10.46
CA ILE A 503 -22.95 12.68 -10.61
C ILE A 503 -21.74 12.93 -9.73
N GLY A 504 -20.56 13.14 -10.36
CA GLY A 504 -19.28 13.39 -9.68
C GLY A 504 -18.33 12.21 -9.77
N ALA A 505 -17.24 12.37 -10.53
CA ALA A 505 -16.23 11.35 -10.79
C ALA A 505 -14.96 11.55 -9.94
N GLY A 506 -15.13 11.89 -8.67
CA GLY A 506 -14.10 11.79 -7.63
C GLY A 506 -14.04 10.37 -7.05
N GLY A 507 -13.24 10.17 -5.98
CA GLY A 507 -13.11 8.86 -5.33
C GLY A 507 -14.45 8.22 -4.98
N ILE A 508 -15.37 8.99 -4.37
CA ILE A 508 -16.71 8.50 -3.99
C ILE A 508 -17.54 8.06 -5.22
N GLY A 509 -17.46 8.81 -6.35
CA GLY A 509 -18.18 8.43 -7.55
C GLY A 509 -17.69 7.13 -8.17
N PHE A 510 -16.38 6.87 -8.12
CA PHE A 510 -15.82 5.58 -8.50
C PHE A 510 -16.26 4.47 -7.56
N ASP A 511 -16.18 4.69 -6.25
CA ASP A 511 -16.58 3.73 -5.22
C ASP A 511 -18.06 3.33 -5.35
N VAL A 512 -18.95 4.31 -5.52
CA VAL A 512 -20.39 4.07 -5.73
C VAL A 512 -20.63 3.34 -7.05
N SER A 513 -19.93 3.69 -8.11
CA SER A 513 -20.05 2.98 -9.39
C SER A 513 -19.64 1.51 -9.26
N GLU A 514 -18.52 1.22 -8.58
CA GLU A 514 -18.07 -0.16 -8.30
C GLU A 514 -19.06 -0.92 -7.41
N PHE A 515 -19.61 -0.27 -6.38
CA PHE A 515 -20.63 -0.85 -5.50
C PHE A 515 -21.89 -1.25 -6.27
N LEU A 516 -22.29 -0.47 -7.26
CA LEU A 516 -23.49 -0.70 -8.06
C LEU A 516 -23.34 -1.74 -9.17
N LEU A 517 -22.11 -2.17 -9.51
CA LEU A 517 -21.85 -3.19 -10.54
C LEU A 517 -22.31 -4.59 -10.13
N LYS A 518 -22.31 -4.88 -8.83
CA LYS A 518 -22.62 -6.21 -8.26
C LYS A 518 -23.95 -6.17 -7.47
N PRO A 519 -24.58 -7.33 -7.24
CA PRO A 519 -25.74 -7.41 -6.34
C PRO A 519 -25.40 -6.94 -4.92
N PRO A 520 -26.35 -6.37 -4.18
CA PRO A 520 -26.17 -6.11 -2.76
C PRO A 520 -25.83 -7.42 -2.04
N HIS A 521 -24.69 -7.47 -1.41
CA HIS A 521 -24.25 -8.63 -0.62
C HIS A 521 -23.49 -8.12 0.61
N GLN A 522 -23.33 -8.99 1.58
CA GLN A 522 -22.42 -8.68 2.69
C GLN A 522 -20.98 -8.54 2.14
N PRO A 523 -20.24 -7.50 2.54
CA PRO A 523 -18.89 -7.27 2.06
C PRO A 523 -18.00 -8.44 2.50
N GLN A 524 -17.68 -9.31 1.54
CA GLN A 524 -16.71 -10.38 1.70
C GLN A 524 -15.66 -10.24 0.62
N PRO A 525 -14.39 -10.59 0.92
CA PRO A 525 -13.33 -10.60 -0.08
C PRO A 525 -13.73 -11.46 -1.29
N GLN A 526 -13.42 -10.97 -2.48
CA GLN A 526 -13.63 -11.75 -3.71
C GLN A 526 -12.84 -13.06 -3.64
N PRO A 527 -13.44 -14.23 -3.95
CA PRO A 527 -12.73 -15.49 -4.03
C PRO A 527 -11.53 -15.41 -5.00
N LEU A 528 -10.41 -16.03 -4.63
CA LEU A 528 -9.17 -15.95 -5.43
C LEU A 528 -9.37 -16.39 -6.87
N ALA A 529 -10.08 -17.50 -7.11
CA ALA A 529 -10.33 -18.01 -8.45
C ALA A 529 -11.17 -17.05 -9.33
N GLU A 530 -12.10 -16.30 -8.73
CA GLU A 530 -12.87 -15.28 -9.44
C GLU A 530 -12.01 -14.08 -9.78
N TRP A 531 -11.18 -13.62 -8.84
CA TRP A 531 -10.25 -12.54 -9.05
C TRP A 531 -9.23 -12.88 -10.16
N GLN A 532 -8.65 -14.08 -10.13
CA GLN A 532 -7.73 -14.56 -11.16
C GLN A 532 -8.38 -14.56 -12.54
N ARG A 533 -9.60 -15.10 -12.65
CA ARG A 533 -10.38 -15.12 -13.88
C ARG A 533 -10.66 -13.71 -14.42
N GLU A 534 -11.12 -12.81 -13.53
CA GLU A 534 -11.46 -11.43 -13.89
C GLU A 534 -10.25 -10.63 -14.38
N TRP A 535 -9.07 -10.85 -13.78
CA TRP A 535 -7.85 -10.15 -14.14
C TRP A 535 -6.96 -10.88 -15.13
N GLY A 536 -7.33 -12.10 -15.53
CA GLY A 536 -6.57 -12.91 -16.49
C GLY A 536 -5.23 -13.39 -15.93
N VAL A 537 -5.22 -13.80 -14.66
CA VAL A 537 -4.08 -14.47 -14.02
C VAL A 537 -4.28 -15.97 -14.19
N ASP A 538 -3.26 -16.66 -14.69
CA ASP A 538 -3.29 -18.12 -14.84
C ASP A 538 -3.30 -18.79 -13.45
N PRO A 539 -4.36 -19.54 -13.08
CA PRO A 539 -4.47 -20.13 -11.76
C PRO A 539 -3.56 -21.34 -11.52
N ASP A 540 -3.00 -21.92 -12.61
CA ASP A 540 -2.08 -23.03 -12.50
C ASP A 540 -0.72 -22.57 -11.96
N PRO A 541 -0.26 -23.04 -10.78
CA PRO A 541 1.07 -22.69 -10.29
C PRO A 541 2.21 -23.14 -11.21
N ASN A 542 1.97 -24.12 -12.07
CA ASN A 542 2.90 -24.59 -13.10
C ASN A 542 2.58 -24.04 -14.50
N TYR A 543 2.08 -22.82 -14.57
CA TYR A 543 1.62 -22.19 -15.81
C TYR A 543 2.65 -22.27 -16.95
N ILE A 544 2.15 -22.51 -18.15
CA ILE A 544 2.92 -22.52 -19.40
C ILE A 544 2.72 -21.23 -20.22
N SER A 545 1.73 -20.42 -19.83
CA SER A 545 1.44 -19.13 -20.45
C SER A 545 2.58 -18.14 -20.21
N GLU A 546 2.82 -17.26 -21.18
CA GLU A 546 3.83 -16.22 -21.04
C GLU A 546 3.47 -15.24 -19.92
N GLY A 547 4.39 -15.08 -18.95
CA GLY A 547 4.21 -14.20 -17.80
C GLY A 547 3.11 -14.59 -16.84
N GLY A 548 2.50 -15.80 -16.96
CA GLY A 548 1.39 -16.24 -16.12
C GLY A 548 0.07 -15.54 -16.43
N MET A 549 -0.15 -15.15 -17.68
CA MET A 549 -1.36 -14.47 -18.14
C MET A 549 -2.25 -15.34 -19.01
N GLN A 550 -3.56 -15.12 -18.92
CA GLN A 550 -4.59 -15.68 -19.80
C GLN A 550 -5.65 -14.62 -20.12
N PRO A 551 -6.50 -14.83 -21.12
CA PRO A 551 -7.59 -13.90 -21.42
C PRO A 551 -8.50 -13.69 -20.20
N PRO A 552 -8.77 -12.42 -19.79
CA PRO A 552 -9.66 -12.15 -18.65
C PRO A 552 -11.12 -12.46 -19.02
N VAL A 553 -11.87 -12.98 -18.04
CA VAL A 553 -13.32 -13.22 -18.14
C VAL A 553 -14.02 -12.31 -17.15
N VAL A 554 -14.83 -11.40 -17.66
CA VAL A 554 -15.55 -10.40 -16.86
C VAL A 554 -17.04 -10.74 -16.83
N GLU A 555 -17.60 -10.86 -15.64
CA GLU A 555 -19.04 -11.08 -15.50
C GLU A 555 -19.84 -9.80 -15.84
N PRO A 556 -21.01 -9.92 -16.48
CA PRO A 556 -21.82 -8.76 -16.82
C PRO A 556 -22.24 -7.96 -15.58
N ALA A 557 -22.20 -6.64 -15.69
CA ALA A 557 -22.74 -5.75 -14.66
C ALA A 557 -24.29 -5.92 -14.57
N ILE A 558 -24.82 -5.87 -13.35
CA ILE A 558 -26.26 -5.95 -13.11
C ILE A 558 -26.99 -4.63 -13.41
N ARG A 559 -26.24 -3.54 -13.55
CA ARG A 559 -26.77 -2.19 -13.84
C ARG A 559 -26.03 -1.52 -14.98
N GLU A 560 -26.75 -0.69 -15.74
CA GLU A 560 -26.18 0.24 -16.71
C GLU A 560 -25.85 1.55 -15.97
N ILE A 561 -24.58 1.95 -15.98
CA ILE A 561 -24.09 3.08 -15.18
C ILE A 561 -23.48 4.14 -16.09
N TYR A 562 -23.89 5.39 -15.87
CA TYR A 562 -23.28 6.59 -16.41
C TYR A 562 -22.52 7.31 -15.28
N LEU A 563 -21.20 7.40 -15.36
CA LEU A 563 -20.38 8.19 -14.44
C LEU A 563 -20.07 9.55 -15.09
N LEU A 564 -20.51 10.63 -14.45
CA LEU A 564 -20.56 11.96 -15.04
C LEU A 564 -19.68 12.97 -14.29
N GLN A 565 -19.00 13.85 -15.03
CA GLN A 565 -18.30 14.99 -14.41
C GLN A 565 -18.41 16.26 -15.26
N ARG A 566 -18.44 17.44 -14.60
CA ARG A 566 -18.44 18.75 -15.24
C ARG A 566 -17.09 19.11 -15.87
N LYS A 567 -15.98 18.68 -15.24
CA LYS A 567 -14.62 18.95 -15.74
C LYS A 567 -14.41 18.25 -17.09
N THR A 568 -13.65 18.89 -17.98
CA THR A 568 -13.28 18.32 -19.29
C THR A 568 -12.08 17.39 -19.24
N THR A 569 -11.39 17.32 -18.10
CA THR A 569 -10.27 16.40 -17.86
C THR A 569 -10.75 14.93 -17.83
N PRO A 570 -9.88 13.95 -18.09
CA PRO A 570 -10.23 12.54 -17.93
C PRO A 570 -10.78 12.20 -16.53
N LEU A 571 -11.81 11.36 -16.46
CA LEU A 571 -12.40 10.95 -15.20
C LEU A 571 -11.36 10.20 -14.35
N GLY A 572 -11.39 10.43 -13.05
CA GLY A 572 -10.46 9.79 -12.11
C GLY A 572 -9.01 10.26 -12.20
N ILE A 573 -8.71 11.39 -12.84
CA ILE A 573 -7.34 11.95 -12.89
C ILE A 573 -6.79 12.31 -11.50
N GLY A 574 -7.69 12.63 -10.55
CA GLY A 574 -7.35 12.94 -9.16
C GLY A 574 -7.20 11.72 -8.24
N LEU A 575 -7.46 10.52 -8.73
CA LEU A 575 -7.28 9.29 -7.96
C LEU A 575 -5.79 9.01 -7.68
N GLY A 576 -5.52 8.21 -6.66
CA GLY A 576 -4.16 7.79 -6.31
C GLY A 576 -3.40 7.23 -7.53
N LYS A 577 -2.12 7.59 -7.66
CA LYS A 577 -1.31 7.19 -8.82
C LYS A 577 -1.22 5.67 -8.96
N THR A 578 -1.12 4.96 -7.84
CA THR A 578 -0.89 3.51 -7.82
C THR A 578 -2.16 2.66 -7.76
N SER A 579 -3.31 3.24 -7.39
CA SER A 579 -4.60 2.53 -7.32
C SER A 579 -5.63 3.02 -8.34
N GLY A 580 -5.60 4.28 -8.74
CA GLY A 580 -6.61 4.89 -9.60
C GLY A 580 -6.75 4.25 -10.98
N TRP A 581 -5.69 3.65 -11.52
CA TRP A 581 -5.77 2.92 -12.79
C TRP A 581 -6.59 1.63 -12.64
N VAL A 582 -6.57 0.99 -11.47
CA VAL A 582 -7.36 -0.23 -11.17
C VAL A 582 -8.85 0.11 -11.20
N HIS A 583 -9.26 1.16 -10.49
CA HIS A 583 -10.64 1.65 -10.49
C HIS A 583 -11.13 1.98 -11.91
N ARG A 584 -10.33 2.72 -12.69
CA ARG A 584 -10.68 3.01 -14.10
C ARG A 584 -10.80 1.75 -14.97
N ALA A 585 -9.88 0.80 -14.79
CA ALA A 585 -9.91 -0.46 -15.52
C ALA A 585 -11.16 -1.28 -15.16
N GLN A 586 -11.50 -1.33 -13.88
CA GLN A 586 -12.68 -2.04 -13.38
C GLN A 586 -13.97 -1.49 -13.99
N LEU A 587 -14.20 -0.19 -13.90
CA LEU A 587 -15.39 0.42 -14.48
C LEU A 587 -15.46 0.24 -16.00
N LYS A 588 -14.32 0.36 -16.68
CA LYS A 588 -14.26 0.16 -18.15
C LYS A 588 -14.57 -1.29 -18.55
N LYS A 589 -14.05 -2.27 -17.83
CA LYS A 589 -14.31 -3.70 -18.07
C LYS A 589 -15.79 -4.03 -17.97
N HIS A 590 -16.48 -3.40 -17.00
CA HIS A 590 -17.92 -3.61 -16.77
C HIS A 590 -18.83 -2.69 -17.59
N GLY A 591 -18.29 -1.97 -18.58
CA GLY A 591 -19.08 -1.17 -19.52
C GLY A 591 -19.67 0.13 -18.96
N VAL A 592 -19.14 0.65 -17.84
CA VAL A 592 -19.57 1.95 -17.30
C VAL A 592 -19.28 3.06 -18.31
N ARG A 593 -20.29 3.85 -18.65
CA ARG A 593 -20.18 4.98 -19.57
C ARG A 593 -19.67 6.22 -18.83
N MET A 594 -18.45 6.64 -19.11
CA MET A 594 -17.78 7.77 -18.45
C MET A 594 -17.85 9.03 -19.33
N LEU A 595 -18.63 10.04 -18.91
CA LEU A 595 -18.84 11.29 -19.65
C LEU A 595 -18.21 12.48 -18.90
N ARG A 596 -17.42 13.28 -19.62
CA ARG A 596 -16.78 14.50 -19.14
C ARG A 596 -17.33 15.76 -19.81
N GLY A 597 -17.19 16.91 -19.18
CA GLY A 597 -17.66 18.19 -19.73
C GLY A 597 -19.18 18.29 -19.73
N VAL A 598 -19.86 17.60 -18.79
CA VAL A 598 -21.32 17.55 -18.69
C VAL A 598 -21.84 18.70 -17.82
N GLN A 599 -22.87 19.41 -18.28
CA GLN A 599 -23.67 20.31 -17.45
C GLN A 599 -24.99 19.63 -17.08
N TYR A 600 -25.32 19.61 -15.79
CA TYR A 600 -26.59 19.03 -15.30
C TYR A 600 -27.68 20.08 -15.37
N LYS A 601 -28.82 19.76 -15.98
CA LYS A 601 -29.94 20.68 -16.23
C LYS A 601 -31.12 20.43 -15.28
N ALA A 602 -31.72 19.26 -15.37
CA ALA A 602 -32.91 18.91 -14.58
C ALA A 602 -33.01 17.39 -14.39
N VAL A 603 -33.66 16.98 -13.32
CA VAL A 603 -34.12 15.62 -13.11
C VAL A 603 -35.62 15.58 -13.33
N THR A 604 -36.09 14.68 -14.20
CA THR A 604 -37.52 14.46 -14.52
C THR A 604 -37.87 12.98 -14.33
N ASP A 605 -39.14 12.64 -14.39
CA ASP A 605 -39.60 11.22 -14.29
C ASP A 605 -39.00 10.32 -15.38
N GLU A 606 -38.52 10.90 -16.51
CA GLU A 606 -37.88 10.15 -17.58
C GLU A 606 -36.34 9.96 -17.37
N GLY A 607 -35.74 10.69 -16.42
CA GLY A 607 -34.29 10.63 -16.13
C GLY A 607 -33.63 11.96 -15.93
N LEU A 608 -32.31 12.04 -16.25
CA LEU A 608 -31.46 13.22 -16.08
C LEU A 608 -31.22 13.94 -17.40
N TRP A 609 -31.64 15.20 -17.49
CA TRP A 609 -31.29 16.11 -18.59
C TRP A 609 -29.90 16.69 -18.38
N ILE A 610 -29.07 16.56 -19.39
CA ILE A 610 -27.69 17.07 -19.42
C ILE A 610 -27.47 17.87 -20.70
N GLU A 611 -26.51 18.82 -20.64
CA GLU A 611 -25.88 19.33 -21.83
C GLU A 611 -24.50 18.68 -21.99
N HIS A 612 -24.24 18.09 -23.14
CA HIS A 612 -22.97 17.46 -23.46
C HIS A 612 -22.57 17.80 -24.90
N ASN A 613 -21.36 18.33 -25.09
CA ASN A 613 -20.84 18.83 -26.37
C ASN A 613 -21.77 19.89 -27.03
N GLY A 614 -22.39 20.75 -26.23
CA GLY A 614 -23.27 21.82 -26.69
C GLY A 614 -24.67 21.35 -27.11
N GLN A 615 -25.06 20.12 -26.82
CA GLN A 615 -26.37 19.56 -27.12
C GLN A 615 -27.06 19.09 -25.85
N ASP A 616 -28.36 19.39 -25.74
CA ASP A 616 -29.19 18.87 -24.68
C ASP A 616 -29.53 17.40 -24.95
N GLN A 617 -29.35 16.57 -23.95
CA GLN A 617 -29.54 15.11 -24.02
C GLN A 617 -30.26 14.62 -22.77
N LEU A 618 -31.24 13.75 -22.95
CA LEU A 618 -31.88 13.02 -21.87
C LEU A 618 -31.15 11.67 -21.66
N LEU A 619 -30.56 11.50 -20.47
CA LEU A 619 -30.14 10.19 -20.00
C LEU A 619 -31.33 9.52 -19.33
N ARG A 620 -31.88 8.51 -19.97
CA ARG A 620 -33.01 7.73 -19.42
C ARG A 620 -32.50 6.80 -18.33
N VAL A 621 -32.61 7.25 -17.08
CA VAL A 621 -32.14 6.56 -15.89
C VAL A 621 -33.23 6.49 -14.82
N ASP A 622 -33.22 5.40 -14.05
CA ASP A 622 -34.14 5.16 -12.97
C ASP A 622 -33.72 5.87 -11.67
N THR A 623 -32.43 6.10 -11.51
CA THR A 623 -31.85 6.68 -10.30
C THR A 623 -30.70 7.64 -10.64
N VAL A 624 -30.65 8.76 -9.94
CA VAL A 624 -29.54 9.72 -9.98
C VAL A 624 -28.82 9.71 -8.63
N VAL A 625 -27.54 9.35 -8.60
CA VAL A 625 -26.76 9.32 -7.37
C VAL A 625 -25.80 10.51 -7.31
N VAL A 626 -25.92 11.30 -6.24
CA VAL A 626 -25.11 12.52 -6.07
C VAL A 626 -23.83 12.21 -5.29
N CYS A 627 -22.69 12.30 -6.00
CA CYS A 627 -21.33 12.17 -5.47
C CYS A 627 -20.52 13.47 -5.68
N ALA A 628 -21.20 14.61 -5.84
CA ALA A 628 -20.63 15.89 -6.29
C ALA A 628 -20.04 16.74 -5.14
N GLY A 629 -19.37 16.13 -4.17
CA GLY A 629 -18.68 16.78 -3.08
C GLY A 629 -19.41 16.69 -1.74
N GLN A 630 -18.83 17.32 -0.74
CA GLN A 630 -19.24 17.25 0.66
C GLN A 630 -19.17 18.64 1.29
N GLU A 631 -19.87 18.84 2.39
CA GLU A 631 -19.89 20.05 3.19
C GLU A 631 -19.43 19.76 4.62
N SER A 632 -18.58 20.65 5.16
CA SER A 632 -18.06 20.51 6.53
C SER A 632 -19.15 20.79 7.55
N VAL A 633 -19.26 19.91 8.56
CA VAL A 633 -20.11 20.10 9.73
C VAL A 633 -19.28 20.74 10.84
N LYS A 634 -19.50 22.03 11.13
CA LYS A 634 -18.69 22.80 12.09
C LYS A 634 -19.52 23.69 13.03
N ASP A 635 -20.79 23.34 13.22
CA ASP A 635 -21.75 24.16 13.97
C ASP A 635 -21.38 24.30 15.47
N LEU A 636 -20.55 23.40 15.97
CA LEU A 636 -20.04 23.45 17.36
C LEU A 636 -18.89 24.45 17.56
N MET A 637 -18.28 24.95 16.48
CA MET A 637 -17.20 25.93 16.63
C MET A 637 -17.74 27.27 17.13
N PRO A 638 -17.06 27.89 18.10
CA PRO A 638 -17.40 29.24 18.55
C PRO A 638 -17.35 30.22 17.38
N LYS A 639 -18.18 31.26 17.45
CA LYS A 639 -18.07 32.40 16.54
C LYS A 639 -16.82 33.22 16.85
N GLU A 640 -16.31 33.92 15.87
CA GLU A 640 -15.16 34.80 16.05
C GLU A 640 -15.46 35.85 17.13
N GLY A 641 -14.58 35.96 18.15
CA GLY A 641 -14.73 36.83 19.28
C GLY A 641 -15.65 36.32 20.42
N GLU A 642 -16.21 35.12 20.29
CA GLU A 642 -17.02 34.50 21.35
C GLU A 642 -16.09 33.93 22.47
N SER A 643 -16.34 34.29 23.72
CA SER A 643 -15.61 33.74 24.88
C SER A 643 -16.15 32.33 25.19
N THR A 644 -15.24 31.38 25.41
CA THR A 644 -15.54 29.99 25.78
C THR A 644 -14.73 29.58 27.01
N ILE A 645 -15.25 28.62 27.79
CA ILE A 645 -14.56 28.05 28.94
C ILE A 645 -13.44 27.11 28.46
N ALA A 646 -13.75 26.23 27.49
CA ALA A 646 -12.81 25.31 26.91
C ALA A 646 -12.09 25.89 25.67
N ASN A 647 -10.91 25.36 25.33
CA ASN A 647 -10.25 25.62 24.07
C ASN A 647 -10.85 24.72 22.97
N TYR A 648 -11.28 25.32 21.87
CA TYR A 648 -11.88 24.59 20.74
C TYR A 648 -10.88 24.36 19.60
N HIS A 649 -10.81 23.13 19.14
CA HIS A 649 -10.00 22.69 18.00
C HIS A 649 -10.89 22.04 16.95
N ILE A 650 -10.50 22.14 15.68
CA ILE A 650 -11.24 21.52 14.58
C ILE A 650 -10.31 20.70 13.70
N ILE A 651 -10.70 19.47 13.37
CA ILE A 651 -9.90 18.51 12.58
C ILE A 651 -10.73 17.79 11.52
N GLY A 652 -10.02 17.16 10.58
CA GLY A 652 -10.59 16.30 9.57
C GLY A 652 -11.58 16.99 8.65
N GLY A 653 -12.68 16.32 8.35
CA GLY A 653 -13.73 16.82 7.45
C GLY A 653 -14.46 18.06 7.98
N ALA A 654 -14.58 18.19 9.27
CA ALA A 654 -15.15 19.39 9.90
C ALA A 654 -14.32 20.65 9.60
N LYS A 655 -12.99 20.52 9.60
CA LYS A 655 -12.08 21.61 9.25
C LYS A 655 -12.13 21.96 7.75
N LEU A 656 -12.08 20.94 6.91
CA LEU A 656 -12.05 21.11 5.45
C LEU A 656 -12.63 19.88 4.75
N ALA A 657 -13.72 20.05 4.02
CA ALA A 657 -14.37 18.99 3.24
C ALA A 657 -13.64 18.70 1.91
N ALA A 658 -12.94 19.70 1.33
CA ALA A 658 -12.23 19.53 0.07
C ALA A 658 -11.08 18.53 0.20
N GLU A 659 -10.92 17.67 -0.81
CA GLU A 659 -9.84 16.66 -0.85
C GLU A 659 -9.74 15.84 0.46
N LEU A 660 -10.88 15.57 1.07
CA LEU A 660 -10.93 14.81 2.31
C LEU A 660 -10.53 13.35 2.03
N ASP A 661 -9.45 12.92 2.66
CA ASP A 661 -9.03 11.54 2.73
C ASP A 661 -8.74 11.11 4.18
N ALA A 662 -8.77 9.81 4.42
CA ALA A 662 -8.52 9.26 5.74
C ALA A 662 -7.08 9.52 6.22
N LYS A 663 -6.13 9.62 5.31
CA LYS A 663 -4.73 9.93 5.61
C LYS A 663 -4.62 11.27 6.33
N ARG A 664 -5.25 12.33 5.77
CA ARG A 664 -5.27 13.65 6.39
C ARG A 664 -6.04 13.65 7.70
N ALA A 665 -7.20 12.99 7.72
CA ALA A 665 -8.06 12.94 8.90
C ALA A 665 -7.37 12.28 10.11
N ILE A 666 -6.76 11.11 9.92
CA ILE A 666 -6.04 10.39 10.99
C ILE A 666 -4.82 11.18 11.43
N LYS A 667 -4.07 11.75 10.48
CA LYS A 667 -2.87 12.54 10.77
C LYS A 667 -3.19 13.78 11.59
N GLU A 668 -4.19 14.58 11.18
CA GLU A 668 -4.61 15.79 11.93
C GLU A 668 -5.02 15.45 13.37
N GLY A 669 -5.76 14.35 13.57
CA GLY A 669 -6.13 13.87 14.90
C GLY A 669 -4.92 13.51 15.76
N ALA A 670 -3.99 12.76 15.20
CA ALA A 670 -2.78 12.35 15.90
C ALA A 670 -1.85 13.52 16.22
N GLU A 671 -1.63 14.44 15.27
CA GLU A 671 -0.76 15.61 15.44
C GLU A 671 -1.31 16.60 16.47
N LEU A 672 -2.62 16.89 16.43
CA LEU A 672 -3.25 17.74 17.44
C LEU A 672 -3.11 17.12 18.83
N ALA A 673 -3.51 15.86 18.98
CA ALA A 673 -3.46 15.18 20.27
C ALA A 673 -2.02 15.01 20.81
N ALA A 674 -1.01 14.94 19.95
CA ALA A 674 0.39 14.89 20.35
C ALA A 674 0.89 16.21 20.97
N GLN A 675 0.22 17.33 20.73
CA GLN A 675 0.58 18.67 21.20
C GLN A 675 -0.17 19.10 22.47
N LEU A 676 -1.36 18.53 22.74
CA LEU A 676 -2.16 18.86 23.92
C LEU A 676 -1.53 18.36 25.23
#